data_838f873b271c105f1c40766ebbf95580
#
_entry.id   838f873b271c105f1c40766ebbf95580
#
_cell.length_a   1.000
_cell.length_b   1.000
_cell.length_c   1.000
_cell.angle_alpha   90.00
_cell.angle_beta   90.00
_cell.angle_gamma   90.00
#
_symmetry.space_group_name_H-M   'P 1'
#
loop_
_entity.id
_entity.type
_entity.pdbx_description
1 polymer ?
#
loop_
_entity_poly.entity_id
_entity_poly.type
_entity_poly.pdbx_seq_one_letter_code
_entity_poly.pdbx_strand_id
1 'polypeptide(L)'
;MSEHELTETSREMLDEEMVTQAFQHLLDTYLASRHRKKVEIITKAFNFAKQAHKGVKRLSGELYIMHPIAVAQIACEEMGLGSTSICAALLHDVVEDTDYTIEDIENIFGPKIAQIVDGLTKISGGIFGDKASAQAENFKKLLLTMSDDIRVILIKICDRLHNMRTLASQPANKQYKIAGETLYIYAPLANRLGLNKIKTELEDLSFSYEHPEEYAAIKSKLALTQEKRDELFAQFTQPIREALDQMGLKYTIKARVKSPYSIWNKMQNKHVTFEEIYDILAVRIIFEPKVRSEEINECFNIYVAISRIYKSHPDRLRDWLNHPKANGYQALHVTLMSKQGRWIEVQIRSDRMNEIAEQGFAAHWKYKDGGEYSEDETELNDWLSTIKEILDDPQPDAMDFLDSIKLNLFASEIFVFTPKGEIKTMPAGCTALDFAFQIHTFLGSHCIGAKVNHKLVPLSHKLNSGDQVEILTSKAQHVQASWINFVSTAKARAKIQAILRRDNREIQRKGEETLTDWLTRNQLELTSSVLDKLVELHHLQRHDELFAAIGNKQIILGDQDLDYLLGKDVKEKSTTTWRRYVPFLHDKKTPATTEKPNKLSQLFTVGADFKKKKPVLINEENINTYVFPDCCHPIPGDDILGYIDNSNHIEIHKRACPVASKLKSSYGNRILDAKWDMHNLLFFDTTIQIKGIDRQGMLCDLAEVLSEQLGLYIRNVSIGTNEGIFEGKIDVRVHNRNEVGTIITQLKGIDGLQEVTQIM
;
A
#
# COMPACT_ATOMS: atom_id res chain seq x y z
N MET A 1 -53.72 10.75 -20.37
CA MET A 1 -52.48 10.56 -19.58
C MET A 1 -52.87 10.34 -18.15
N SER A 2 -52.45 9.23 -17.56
CA SER A 2 -52.71 8.93 -16.14
C SER A 2 -51.85 9.83 -15.25
N GLU A 3 -52.24 10.07 -13.99
CA GLU A 3 -51.43 10.82 -13.01
C GLU A 3 -50.01 10.24 -12.86
N HIS A 4 -49.85 8.94 -13.16
CA HIS A 4 -48.56 8.25 -13.14
C HIS A 4 -47.64 8.69 -14.31
N GLU A 5 -48.19 8.91 -15.52
CA GLU A 5 -47.43 9.40 -16.68
C GLU A 5 -47.02 10.87 -16.54
N LEU A 6 -47.85 11.70 -15.91
CA LEU A 6 -47.51 13.09 -15.59
C LEU A 6 -46.38 13.23 -14.57
N THR A 7 -46.29 12.31 -13.60
CA THR A 7 -45.20 12.30 -12.60
C THR A 7 -43.91 11.76 -13.20
N GLU A 8 -43.96 10.83 -14.15
CA GLU A 8 -42.77 10.26 -14.82
C GLU A 8 -42.16 11.28 -15.77
N THR A 9 -42.95 11.95 -16.59
CA THR A 9 -42.50 13.05 -17.48
C THR A 9 -41.89 14.22 -16.68
N SER A 10 -42.45 14.53 -15.52
CA SER A 10 -41.89 15.59 -14.65
C SER A 10 -40.55 15.21 -14.05
N ARG A 11 -40.34 13.93 -13.73
CA ARG A 11 -39.02 13.41 -13.24
C ARG A 11 -37.98 13.42 -14.35
N GLU A 12 -38.35 13.00 -15.58
CA GLU A 12 -37.45 13.05 -16.73
C GLU A 12 -37.01 14.48 -17.06
N MET A 13 -37.92 15.45 -16.98
CA MET A 13 -37.59 16.87 -17.18
C MET A 13 -36.62 17.38 -16.09
N LEU A 14 -36.81 16.99 -14.83
CA LEU A 14 -35.93 17.36 -13.75
C LEU A 14 -34.54 16.73 -13.87
N ASP A 15 -34.48 15.44 -14.22
CA ASP A 15 -33.22 14.72 -14.46
C ASP A 15 -32.43 15.39 -15.61
N GLU A 16 -33.11 15.81 -16.72
CA GLU A 16 -32.49 16.47 -17.85
C GLU A 16 -31.99 17.89 -17.52
N GLU A 17 -32.72 18.62 -16.66
CA GLU A 17 -32.31 19.92 -16.18
C GLU A 17 -31.07 19.80 -15.27
N MET A 18 -31.02 18.81 -14.39
CA MET A 18 -29.85 18.52 -13.54
C MET A 18 -28.60 18.20 -14.37
N VAL A 19 -28.73 17.38 -15.40
CA VAL A 19 -27.62 17.05 -16.33
C VAL A 19 -27.13 18.31 -17.03
N THR A 20 -28.04 19.17 -17.50
CA THR A 20 -27.68 20.41 -18.19
C THR A 20 -26.97 21.39 -17.26
N GLN A 21 -27.47 21.56 -16.04
CA GLN A 21 -26.82 22.42 -15.03
C GLN A 21 -25.44 21.91 -14.64
N ALA A 22 -25.26 20.59 -14.42
CA ALA A 22 -23.97 19.99 -14.10
C ALA A 22 -22.96 20.17 -15.24
N PHE A 23 -23.38 19.99 -16.49
CA PHE A 23 -22.50 20.21 -17.63
C PHE A 23 -22.16 21.70 -17.82
N GLN A 24 -23.12 22.62 -17.61
CA GLN A 24 -22.85 24.05 -17.65
C GLN A 24 -21.83 24.45 -16.58
N HIS A 25 -21.95 23.93 -15.37
CA HIS A 25 -20.98 24.16 -14.32
C HIS A 25 -19.56 23.70 -14.68
N LEU A 26 -19.43 22.52 -15.33
CA LEU A 26 -18.16 22.05 -15.88
C LEU A 26 -17.58 23.03 -16.91
N LEU A 27 -18.41 23.52 -17.84
CA LEU A 27 -17.97 24.49 -18.84
C LEU A 27 -17.54 25.81 -18.22
N ASP A 28 -18.28 26.33 -17.25
CA ASP A 28 -17.95 27.58 -16.55
C ASP A 28 -16.61 27.45 -15.80
N THR A 29 -16.40 26.32 -15.12
CA THR A 29 -15.13 25.99 -14.45
C THR A 29 -13.98 25.94 -15.45
N TYR A 30 -14.18 25.26 -16.58
CA TYR A 30 -13.16 25.17 -17.65
C TYR A 30 -12.87 26.54 -18.27
N LEU A 31 -13.90 27.36 -18.51
CA LEU A 31 -13.75 28.72 -19.05
C LEU A 31 -13.04 29.68 -18.07
N ALA A 32 -13.18 29.46 -16.78
CA ALA A 32 -12.43 30.21 -15.75
C ALA A 32 -10.96 29.78 -15.65
N SER A 33 -10.60 28.59 -16.15
CA SER A 33 -9.24 28.06 -16.12
C SER A 33 -8.31 28.81 -17.08
N ARG A 34 -6.98 28.60 -16.97
CA ARG A 34 -5.95 29.20 -17.84
C ARG A 34 -5.75 28.46 -19.18
N HIS A 35 -6.45 27.37 -19.42
CA HIS A 35 -6.32 26.56 -20.63
C HIS A 35 -6.90 27.26 -21.89
N ARG A 36 -6.43 26.83 -23.07
CA ARG A 36 -7.05 27.23 -24.36
C ARG A 36 -8.53 26.81 -24.39
N LYS A 37 -9.41 27.71 -24.81
CA LYS A 37 -10.85 27.50 -24.76
C LYS A 37 -11.35 26.61 -25.92
N LYS A 38 -11.25 25.30 -25.73
CA LYS A 38 -11.71 24.28 -26.70
C LYS A 38 -13.07 23.70 -26.26
N VAL A 39 -14.08 24.55 -26.18
CA VAL A 39 -15.43 24.19 -25.71
C VAL A 39 -16.12 23.20 -26.66
N GLU A 40 -15.95 23.35 -27.96
CA GLU A 40 -16.61 22.53 -28.98
C GLU A 40 -16.34 21.03 -28.82
N ILE A 41 -15.07 20.64 -28.60
CA ILE A 41 -14.71 19.23 -28.45
C ILE A 41 -15.25 18.65 -27.12
N ILE A 42 -15.28 19.45 -26.04
CA ILE A 42 -15.85 19.06 -24.76
C ILE A 42 -17.37 18.83 -24.88
N THR A 43 -18.05 19.76 -25.54
CA THR A 43 -19.50 19.64 -25.80
C THR A 43 -19.80 18.45 -26.69
N LYS A 44 -18.95 18.18 -27.69
CA LYS A 44 -19.07 16.98 -28.54
C LYS A 44 -18.91 15.70 -27.73
N ALA A 45 -17.92 15.63 -26.85
CA ALA A 45 -17.68 14.47 -25.98
C ALA A 45 -18.84 14.24 -24.99
N PHE A 46 -19.36 15.33 -24.39
CA PHE A 46 -20.53 15.26 -23.52
C PHE A 46 -21.75 14.71 -24.22
N ASN A 47 -22.11 15.27 -25.42
CA ASN A 47 -23.27 14.84 -26.17
C ASN A 47 -23.15 13.38 -26.61
N PHE A 48 -21.94 12.95 -26.97
CA PHE A 48 -21.67 11.56 -27.33
C PHE A 48 -21.84 10.62 -26.11
N ALA A 49 -21.23 10.95 -24.97
CA ALA A 49 -21.37 10.16 -23.74
C ALA A 49 -22.83 10.13 -23.24
N LYS A 50 -23.55 11.26 -23.32
CA LYS A 50 -24.97 11.35 -22.96
C LYS A 50 -25.83 10.44 -23.82
N GLN A 51 -25.55 10.38 -25.14
CA GLN A 51 -26.27 9.49 -26.07
C GLN A 51 -25.92 8.02 -25.82
N ALA A 52 -24.64 7.70 -25.56
CA ALA A 52 -24.15 6.36 -25.29
C ALA A 52 -24.79 5.75 -24.05
N HIS A 53 -24.95 6.53 -22.98
CA HIS A 53 -25.54 6.11 -21.70
C HIS A 53 -27.03 6.44 -21.55
N LYS A 54 -27.74 6.71 -22.67
CA LYS A 54 -29.15 7.11 -22.63
C LYS A 54 -30.00 6.05 -21.93
N GLY A 55 -30.77 6.47 -20.92
CA GLY A 55 -31.69 5.59 -20.19
C GLY A 55 -31.04 4.73 -19.09
N VAL A 56 -29.70 4.74 -18.96
CA VAL A 56 -28.99 4.01 -17.92
C VAL A 56 -29.02 4.81 -16.63
N LYS A 57 -29.35 4.14 -15.51
CA LYS A 57 -29.32 4.73 -14.15
C LYS A 57 -28.35 3.98 -13.24
N ARG A 58 -27.69 4.71 -12.36
CA ARG A 58 -26.86 4.16 -11.29
C ARG A 58 -27.74 3.52 -10.19
N LEU A 59 -27.13 2.74 -9.30
CA LEU A 59 -27.81 2.18 -8.12
C LEU A 59 -28.37 3.26 -7.18
N SER A 60 -27.84 4.47 -7.21
CA SER A 60 -28.37 5.65 -6.52
C SER A 60 -29.70 6.16 -7.10
N GLY A 61 -30.07 5.71 -8.30
CA GLY A 61 -31.24 6.18 -9.05
C GLY A 61 -30.97 7.35 -10.01
N GLU A 62 -29.80 7.98 -9.94
CA GLU A 62 -29.37 9.07 -10.83
C GLU A 62 -29.06 8.57 -12.24
N LEU A 63 -29.22 9.46 -13.25
CA LEU A 63 -28.76 9.16 -14.61
C LEU A 63 -27.27 8.88 -14.64
N TYR A 64 -26.85 7.84 -15.38
CA TYR A 64 -25.45 7.42 -15.42
C TYR A 64 -24.50 8.53 -15.86
N ILE A 65 -24.91 9.37 -16.82
CA ILE A 65 -24.11 10.49 -17.34
C ILE A 65 -23.65 11.50 -16.28
N MET A 66 -24.31 11.57 -15.12
CA MET A 66 -23.89 12.40 -13.99
C MET A 66 -22.51 12.00 -13.46
N HIS A 67 -22.17 10.70 -13.54
CA HIS A 67 -20.85 10.22 -13.13
C HIS A 67 -19.71 10.73 -14.03
N PRO A 68 -19.71 10.52 -15.34
CA PRO A 68 -18.68 11.09 -16.22
C PRO A 68 -18.55 12.62 -16.11
N ILE A 69 -19.68 13.34 -15.94
CA ILE A 69 -19.65 14.79 -15.73
C ILE A 69 -18.91 15.12 -14.42
N ALA A 70 -19.23 14.42 -13.31
CA ALA A 70 -18.58 14.63 -12.03
C ALA A 70 -17.10 14.29 -12.07
N VAL A 71 -16.69 13.21 -12.74
CA VAL A 71 -15.29 12.85 -12.96
C VAL A 71 -14.55 13.93 -13.75
N ALA A 72 -15.16 14.44 -14.81
CA ALA A 72 -14.63 15.54 -15.61
C ALA A 72 -14.53 16.86 -14.81
N GLN A 73 -15.52 17.13 -13.93
CA GLN A 73 -15.50 18.29 -13.02
C GLN A 73 -14.31 18.19 -12.05
N ILE A 74 -14.09 17.04 -11.40
CA ILE A 74 -12.95 16.81 -10.51
C ILE A 74 -11.64 17.00 -11.28
N ALA A 75 -11.53 16.45 -12.48
CA ALA A 75 -10.35 16.58 -13.33
C ALA A 75 -10.06 18.04 -13.70
N CYS A 76 -11.07 18.83 -13.98
CA CYS A 76 -10.95 20.25 -14.32
C CYS A 76 -10.65 21.12 -13.10
N GLU A 77 -11.46 21.02 -12.03
CA GLU A 77 -11.46 21.91 -10.88
C GLU A 77 -10.35 21.57 -9.89
N GLU A 78 -10.24 20.30 -9.51
CA GLU A 78 -9.34 19.87 -8.43
C GLU A 78 -7.93 19.56 -8.94
N MET A 79 -7.80 19.04 -10.17
CA MET A 79 -6.50 18.71 -10.78
C MET A 79 -6.04 19.74 -11.84
N GLY A 80 -6.91 20.62 -12.30
CA GLY A 80 -6.57 21.64 -13.31
C GLY A 80 -6.22 21.05 -14.68
N LEU A 81 -6.83 19.92 -15.07
CA LEU A 81 -6.57 19.26 -16.35
C LEU A 81 -7.30 19.95 -17.51
N GLY A 82 -6.69 19.90 -18.70
CA GLY A 82 -7.21 20.55 -19.90
C GLY A 82 -8.22 19.72 -20.72
N SER A 83 -8.65 20.28 -21.86
CA SER A 83 -9.72 19.74 -22.70
C SER A 83 -9.58 18.26 -23.08
N THR A 84 -8.37 17.78 -23.41
CA THR A 84 -8.12 16.38 -23.78
C THR A 84 -8.47 15.42 -22.63
N SER A 85 -8.07 15.76 -21.40
CA SER A 85 -8.36 14.97 -20.21
C SER A 85 -9.84 15.06 -19.83
N ILE A 86 -10.47 16.23 -19.98
CA ILE A 86 -11.90 16.43 -19.75
C ILE A 86 -12.72 15.57 -20.71
N CYS A 87 -12.37 15.55 -22.01
CA CYS A 87 -13.02 14.67 -22.98
C CYS A 87 -12.83 13.20 -22.64
N ALA A 88 -11.61 12.77 -22.29
CA ALA A 88 -11.36 11.40 -21.89
C ALA A 88 -12.13 11.01 -20.61
N ALA A 89 -12.27 11.93 -19.64
CA ALA A 89 -13.07 11.73 -18.45
C ALA A 89 -14.57 11.61 -18.74
N LEU A 90 -15.10 12.36 -19.72
CA LEU A 90 -16.49 12.23 -20.17
C LEU A 90 -16.74 10.90 -20.90
N LEU A 91 -15.73 10.33 -21.55
CA LEU A 91 -15.82 9.15 -22.42
C LEU A 91 -15.32 7.85 -21.75
N HIS A 92 -14.79 7.90 -20.50
CA HIS A 92 -14.01 6.81 -19.91
C HIS A 92 -14.76 5.47 -19.77
N ASP A 93 -16.06 5.51 -19.54
CA ASP A 93 -16.91 4.32 -19.39
C ASP A 93 -17.65 3.94 -20.68
N VAL A 94 -17.58 4.76 -21.76
CA VAL A 94 -18.35 4.50 -22.98
C VAL A 94 -17.98 3.16 -23.62
N VAL A 95 -16.68 2.84 -23.68
CA VAL A 95 -16.21 1.58 -24.28
C VAL A 95 -16.44 0.37 -23.36
N GLU A 96 -16.50 0.57 -22.03
CA GLU A 96 -16.78 -0.53 -21.08
C GLU A 96 -18.27 -0.89 -21.03
N ASP A 97 -19.14 0.10 -21.10
CA ASP A 97 -20.56 -0.04 -20.76
C ASP A 97 -21.49 0.01 -22.00
N THR A 98 -20.93 0.20 -23.21
CA THR A 98 -21.69 0.30 -24.45
C THR A 98 -21.03 -0.47 -25.59
N ASP A 99 -21.68 -0.53 -26.76
CA ASP A 99 -21.19 -1.23 -27.96
C ASP A 99 -20.12 -0.44 -28.73
N TYR A 100 -19.75 0.79 -28.30
CA TYR A 100 -18.74 1.58 -28.99
C TYR A 100 -17.33 1.03 -28.70
N THR A 101 -16.48 1.07 -29.72
CA THR A 101 -15.10 0.59 -29.69
C THR A 101 -14.11 1.74 -29.52
N ILE A 102 -12.84 1.42 -29.19
CA ILE A 102 -11.75 2.41 -29.15
C ILE A 102 -11.54 3.03 -30.54
N GLU A 103 -11.73 2.28 -31.62
CA GLU A 103 -11.62 2.77 -33.00
C GLU A 103 -12.69 3.84 -33.32
N ASP A 104 -13.91 3.68 -32.77
CA ASP A 104 -14.95 4.71 -32.90
C ASP A 104 -14.55 6.00 -32.18
N ILE A 105 -13.99 5.88 -30.97
CA ILE A 105 -13.49 7.02 -30.22
C ILE A 105 -12.33 7.69 -30.98
N GLU A 106 -11.42 6.93 -31.56
CA GLU A 106 -10.30 7.46 -32.35
C GLU A 106 -10.78 8.24 -33.57
N ASN A 107 -11.72 7.67 -34.32
CA ASN A 107 -12.27 8.29 -35.51
C ASN A 107 -13.03 9.60 -35.22
N ILE A 108 -13.69 9.70 -34.07
CA ILE A 108 -14.52 10.83 -33.68
C ILE A 108 -13.73 11.94 -32.96
N PHE A 109 -12.81 11.57 -32.07
CA PHE A 109 -12.12 12.47 -31.13
C PHE A 109 -10.60 12.52 -31.33
N GLY A 110 -10.06 11.66 -32.19
CA GLY A 110 -8.63 11.58 -32.51
C GLY A 110 -7.83 10.66 -31.59
N PRO A 111 -6.60 10.27 -32.04
CA PRO A 111 -5.80 9.21 -31.42
C PRO A 111 -5.42 9.50 -29.97
N LYS A 112 -5.21 10.79 -29.62
CA LYS A 112 -4.77 11.14 -28.26
C LYS A 112 -5.84 10.92 -27.20
N ILE A 113 -7.10 11.21 -27.50
CA ILE A 113 -8.23 10.95 -26.60
C ILE A 113 -8.49 9.45 -26.53
N ALA A 114 -8.50 8.76 -27.69
CA ALA A 114 -8.68 7.31 -27.76
C ALA A 114 -7.62 6.55 -26.94
N GLN A 115 -6.33 6.93 -27.03
CA GLN A 115 -5.25 6.34 -26.25
C GLN A 115 -5.50 6.45 -24.74
N ILE A 116 -5.95 7.62 -24.25
CA ILE A 116 -6.27 7.81 -22.85
C ILE A 116 -7.47 6.95 -22.43
N VAL A 117 -8.54 6.92 -23.24
CA VAL A 117 -9.74 6.12 -22.97
C VAL A 117 -9.40 4.63 -22.95
N ASP A 118 -8.58 4.13 -23.89
CA ASP A 118 -8.12 2.73 -23.87
C ASP A 118 -7.35 2.38 -22.59
N GLY A 119 -6.49 3.28 -22.13
CA GLY A 119 -5.77 3.10 -20.85
C GLY A 119 -6.68 3.06 -19.63
N LEU A 120 -7.84 3.73 -19.68
CA LEU A 120 -8.84 3.73 -18.63
C LEU A 120 -9.73 2.49 -18.65
N THR A 121 -9.90 1.86 -19.82
CA THR A 121 -10.79 0.71 -20.04
C THR A 121 -10.21 -0.56 -19.43
N LYS A 122 -11.04 -1.32 -18.71
CA LYS A 122 -10.65 -2.60 -18.11
C LYS A 122 -10.46 -3.67 -19.18
N ILE A 123 -9.57 -4.63 -18.92
CA ILE A 123 -9.46 -5.83 -19.76
C ILE A 123 -10.71 -6.70 -19.51
N SER A 124 -11.54 -6.82 -20.52
CA SER A 124 -12.71 -7.71 -20.49
C SER A 124 -12.25 -9.16 -20.62
N GLY A 125 -12.35 -9.94 -19.52
CA GLY A 125 -11.99 -11.36 -19.49
C GLY A 125 -10.50 -11.59 -19.34
N GLY A 126 -10.04 -11.86 -18.11
CA GLY A 126 -8.69 -12.31 -17.86
C GLY A 126 -8.38 -13.59 -18.64
N ILE A 127 -7.19 -13.68 -19.21
CA ILE A 127 -6.68 -14.85 -19.97
C ILE A 127 -6.59 -16.09 -19.05
N PHE A 128 -6.59 -15.90 -17.74
CA PHE A 128 -6.58 -16.94 -16.72
C PHE A 128 -7.81 -16.76 -15.80
N GLY A 129 -8.70 -17.72 -15.79
CA GLY A 129 -10.02 -17.75 -15.17
C GLY A 129 -10.16 -17.44 -13.67
N ASP A 130 -9.18 -16.86 -13.00
CA ASP A 130 -9.20 -16.44 -11.60
C ASP A 130 -9.45 -14.94 -11.46
N LYS A 131 -10.50 -14.54 -10.70
CA LYS A 131 -10.86 -13.13 -10.48
C LYS A 131 -9.74 -12.29 -9.82
N ALA A 132 -8.85 -12.91 -9.05
CA ALA A 132 -7.71 -12.24 -8.44
C ALA A 132 -6.63 -11.87 -9.47
N SER A 133 -6.38 -12.75 -10.46
CA SER A 133 -5.50 -12.51 -11.59
C SER A 133 -5.98 -11.37 -12.46
N ALA A 134 -7.28 -11.31 -12.75
CA ALA A 134 -7.87 -10.23 -13.58
C ALA A 134 -7.71 -8.83 -12.93
N GLN A 135 -7.77 -8.73 -11.60
CA GLN A 135 -7.58 -7.46 -10.90
C GLN A 135 -6.12 -6.98 -10.96
N ALA A 136 -5.17 -7.90 -10.81
CA ALA A 136 -3.74 -7.61 -10.95
C ALA A 136 -3.37 -7.24 -12.39
N GLU A 137 -3.96 -7.91 -13.39
CA GLU A 137 -3.78 -7.59 -14.81
C GLU A 137 -4.34 -6.21 -15.18
N ASN A 138 -5.55 -5.87 -14.69
CA ASN A 138 -6.10 -4.53 -14.87
C ASN A 138 -5.23 -3.45 -14.24
N PHE A 139 -4.68 -3.71 -13.07
CA PHE A 139 -3.77 -2.78 -12.41
C PHE A 139 -2.41 -2.70 -13.15
N LYS A 140 -1.91 -3.82 -13.67
CA LYS A 140 -0.72 -3.86 -14.53
C LYS A 140 -0.92 -3.03 -15.80
N LYS A 141 -2.07 -3.20 -16.51
CA LYS A 141 -2.41 -2.39 -17.69
C LYS A 141 -2.45 -0.90 -17.33
N LEU A 142 -3.11 -0.54 -16.21
CA LEU A 142 -3.18 0.84 -15.75
C LEU A 142 -1.80 1.46 -15.55
N LEU A 143 -0.88 0.73 -14.90
CA LEU A 143 0.47 1.20 -14.63
C LEU A 143 1.32 1.30 -15.91
N LEU A 144 1.19 0.34 -16.85
CA LEU A 144 1.85 0.39 -18.15
C LEU A 144 1.41 1.62 -18.94
N THR A 145 0.09 1.84 -19.03
CA THR A 145 -0.46 2.99 -19.76
C THR A 145 -0.10 4.32 -19.08
N MET A 146 0.00 4.32 -17.74
CA MET A 146 0.47 5.47 -16.97
C MET A 146 1.91 5.86 -17.33
N SER A 147 2.78 4.88 -17.59
CA SER A 147 4.16 5.17 -18.00
C SER A 147 4.26 5.86 -19.36
N ASP A 148 3.24 5.71 -20.20
CA ASP A 148 3.16 6.36 -21.51
C ASP A 148 2.38 7.69 -21.45
N ASP A 149 1.38 7.78 -20.58
CA ASP A 149 0.59 9.00 -20.37
C ASP A 149 0.02 9.08 -18.93
N ILE A 150 0.62 9.90 -18.10
CA ILE A 150 0.23 10.07 -16.69
C ILE A 150 -1.23 10.55 -16.51
N ARG A 151 -1.85 11.15 -17.54
CA ARG A 151 -3.24 11.61 -17.46
C ARG A 151 -4.22 10.46 -17.24
N VAL A 152 -3.87 9.25 -17.66
CA VAL A 152 -4.67 8.04 -17.43
C VAL A 152 -4.86 7.81 -15.93
N ILE A 153 -3.79 7.82 -15.14
CA ILE A 153 -3.91 7.60 -13.69
C ILE A 153 -4.58 8.77 -12.98
N LEU A 154 -4.35 10.01 -13.44
CA LEU A 154 -5.01 11.18 -12.87
C LEU A 154 -6.54 11.10 -13.04
N ILE A 155 -7.02 10.75 -14.23
CA ILE A 155 -8.47 10.55 -14.49
C ILE A 155 -8.99 9.36 -13.68
N LYS A 156 -8.22 8.26 -13.57
CA LYS A 156 -8.64 7.09 -12.78
C LYS A 156 -8.75 7.39 -11.28
N ILE A 157 -7.91 8.30 -10.77
CA ILE A 157 -8.03 8.81 -9.39
C ILE A 157 -9.29 9.68 -9.25
N CYS A 158 -9.65 10.49 -10.26
CA CYS A 158 -10.91 11.26 -10.25
C CYS A 158 -12.13 10.35 -10.25
N ASP A 159 -12.14 9.30 -11.10
CA ASP A 159 -13.17 8.27 -11.13
C ASP A 159 -13.29 7.60 -9.74
N ARG A 160 -12.17 7.15 -9.16
CA ARG A 160 -12.15 6.53 -7.84
C ARG A 160 -12.69 7.47 -6.76
N LEU A 161 -12.30 8.73 -6.78
CA LEU A 161 -12.77 9.73 -5.81
C LEU A 161 -14.29 9.93 -5.90
N HIS A 162 -14.84 10.07 -7.12
CA HIS A 162 -16.28 10.18 -7.28
C HIS A 162 -17.01 8.90 -6.83
N ASN A 163 -16.48 7.72 -7.16
CA ASN A 163 -17.01 6.45 -6.70
C ASN A 163 -17.00 6.33 -5.18
N MET A 164 -15.97 6.83 -4.49
CA MET A 164 -15.92 6.88 -3.03
C MET A 164 -16.93 7.85 -2.43
N ARG A 165 -17.14 9.03 -3.03
CA ARG A 165 -18.14 10.02 -2.60
C ARG A 165 -19.57 9.49 -2.71
N THR A 166 -19.83 8.57 -3.67
CA THR A 166 -21.16 7.96 -3.93
C THR A 166 -21.28 6.52 -3.43
N LEU A 167 -20.33 6.04 -2.63
CA LEU A 167 -20.19 4.62 -2.26
C LEU A 167 -21.36 4.11 -1.38
N ALA A 168 -22.06 5.00 -0.70
CA ALA A 168 -23.18 4.66 0.20
C ALA A 168 -24.31 3.88 -0.51
N SER A 169 -24.48 4.06 -1.82
CA SER A 169 -25.50 3.37 -2.64
C SER A 169 -25.14 1.91 -2.96
N GLN A 170 -23.88 1.51 -2.75
CA GLN A 170 -23.42 0.17 -3.05
C GLN A 170 -23.70 -0.82 -1.88
N PRO A 171 -23.85 -2.12 -2.17
CA PRO A 171 -23.97 -3.15 -1.14
C PRO A 171 -22.72 -3.20 -0.24
N ALA A 172 -22.88 -3.54 1.04
CA ALA A 172 -21.82 -3.49 2.06
C ALA A 172 -20.54 -4.27 1.66
N ASN A 173 -20.68 -5.43 1.03
CA ASN A 173 -19.54 -6.23 0.54
C ASN A 173 -18.72 -5.49 -0.55
N LYS A 174 -19.40 -4.75 -1.43
CA LYS A 174 -18.73 -3.90 -2.42
C LYS A 174 -18.11 -2.66 -1.78
N GLN A 175 -18.79 -2.05 -0.81
CA GLN A 175 -18.25 -0.91 -0.06
C GLN A 175 -16.90 -1.28 0.57
N TYR A 176 -16.84 -2.41 1.27
CA TYR A 176 -15.61 -2.90 1.90
C TYR A 176 -14.45 -3.12 0.90
N LYS A 177 -14.76 -3.79 -0.23
CA LYS A 177 -13.78 -4.03 -1.28
C LYS A 177 -13.24 -2.73 -1.87
N ILE A 178 -14.14 -1.81 -2.25
CA ILE A 178 -13.78 -0.55 -2.90
C ILE A 178 -13.00 0.35 -1.92
N ALA A 179 -13.40 0.41 -0.64
CA ALA A 179 -12.67 1.15 0.40
C ALA A 179 -11.26 0.58 0.61
N GLY A 180 -11.11 -0.74 0.70
CA GLY A 180 -9.81 -1.40 0.82
C GLY A 180 -8.90 -1.14 -0.37
N GLU A 181 -9.38 -1.32 -1.61
CA GLU A 181 -8.62 -0.98 -2.82
C GLU A 181 -8.20 0.49 -2.82
N THR A 182 -9.09 1.38 -2.40
CA THR A 182 -8.83 2.82 -2.38
C THR A 182 -7.74 3.16 -1.39
N LEU A 183 -7.81 2.62 -0.18
CA LEU A 183 -6.84 2.88 0.88
C LEU A 183 -5.45 2.31 0.58
N TYR A 184 -5.40 1.11 -0.05
CA TYR A 184 -4.14 0.39 -0.25
C TYR A 184 -3.51 0.57 -1.63
N ILE A 185 -4.22 1.15 -2.61
CA ILE A 185 -3.71 1.36 -3.97
C ILE A 185 -3.82 2.83 -4.37
N TYR A 186 -5.03 3.39 -4.37
CA TYR A 186 -5.26 4.73 -4.94
C TYR A 186 -4.80 5.88 -4.04
N ALA A 187 -4.96 5.79 -2.74
CA ALA A 187 -4.47 6.82 -1.82
C ALA A 187 -2.93 6.92 -1.82
N PRO A 188 -2.15 5.82 -1.80
CA PRO A 188 -0.71 5.86 -2.02
C PRO A 188 -0.28 6.39 -3.39
N LEU A 189 -0.98 6.04 -4.47
CA LEU A 189 -0.73 6.62 -5.79
C LEU A 189 -0.96 8.14 -5.79
N ALA A 190 -2.07 8.59 -5.21
CA ALA A 190 -2.36 10.03 -5.06
C ALA A 190 -1.28 10.73 -4.22
N ASN A 191 -0.77 10.08 -3.16
CA ASN A 191 0.34 10.59 -2.36
C ASN A 191 1.64 10.72 -3.17
N ARG A 192 1.98 9.70 -3.97
CA ARG A 192 3.19 9.71 -4.82
C ARG A 192 3.12 10.79 -5.89
N LEU A 193 1.92 11.05 -6.42
CA LEU A 193 1.66 12.11 -7.39
C LEU A 193 1.49 13.50 -6.74
N GLY A 194 1.65 13.62 -5.41
CA GLY A 194 1.55 14.88 -4.69
C GLY A 194 0.12 15.41 -4.51
N LEU A 195 -0.91 14.65 -4.87
CA LEU A 195 -2.33 15.02 -4.79
C LEU A 195 -2.84 14.93 -3.35
N ASN A 196 -2.26 15.74 -2.45
CA ASN A 196 -2.47 15.60 -1.00
C ASN A 196 -3.91 15.81 -0.55
N LYS A 197 -4.67 16.71 -1.20
CA LYS A 197 -6.09 16.94 -0.90
C LYS A 197 -6.91 15.68 -1.21
N ILE A 198 -6.76 15.17 -2.42
CA ILE A 198 -7.47 13.96 -2.90
C ILE A 198 -7.06 12.74 -2.09
N LYS A 199 -5.76 12.55 -1.84
CA LYS A 199 -5.23 11.49 -0.98
C LYS A 199 -5.89 11.50 0.39
N THR A 200 -5.98 12.66 1.03
CA THR A 200 -6.56 12.79 2.37
C THR A 200 -8.06 12.47 2.36
N GLU A 201 -8.80 12.92 1.33
CA GLU A 201 -10.22 12.61 1.18
C GLU A 201 -10.46 11.11 0.92
N LEU A 202 -9.64 10.49 0.04
CA LEU A 202 -9.71 9.04 -0.21
C LEU A 202 -9.47 8.23 1.07
N GLU A 203 -8.47 8.62 1.88
CA GLU A 203 -8.18 7.98 3.16
C GLU A 203 -9.33 8.12 4.15
N ASP A 204 -9.88 9.32 4.31
CA ASP A 204 -10.97 9.59 5.25
C ASP A 204 -12.28 8.89 4.84
N LEU A 205 -12.61 8.90 3.54
CA LEU A 205 -13.76 8.17 3.01
C LEU A 205 -13.59 6.66 3.21
N SER A 206 -12.41 6.09 2.91
CA SER A 206 -12.14 4.68 3.13
C SER A 206 -12.25 4.31 4.60
N PHE A 207 -11.69 5.12 5.48
CA PHE A 207 -11.76 4.94 6.93
C PHE A 207 -13.20 4.96 7.45
N SER A 208 -14.06 5.83 6.91
CA SER A 208 -15.47 5.89 7.31
C SER A 208 -16.27 4.62 6.99
N TYR A 209 -15.87 3.86 5.97
CA TYR A 209 -16.48 2.57 5.61
C TYR A 209 -15.81 1.37 6.28
N GLU A 210 -14.51 1.45 6.55
CA GLU A 210 -13.77 0.35 7.19
C GLU A 210 -13.93 0.35 8.72
N HIS A 211 -13.99 1.55 9.33
CA HIS A 211 -14.05 1.77 10.78
C HIS A 211 -15.05 2.88 11.13
N PRO A 212 -16.36 2.65 10.91
CA PRO A 212 -17.39 3.70 11.05
C PRO A 212 -17.52 4.22 12.47
N GLU A 213 -17.35 3.38 13.50
CA GLU A 213 -17.49 3.78 14.91
C GLU A 213 -16.33 4.68 15.33
N GLU A 214 -15.08 4.29 15.01
CA GLU A 214 -13.89 5.08 15.32
C GLU A 214 -13.87 6.40 14.54
N TYR A 215 -14.28 6.36 13.27
CA TYR A 215 -14.43 7.57 12.46
C TYR A 215 -15.41 8.55 13.11
N ALA A 216 -16.60 8.08 13.51
CA ALA A 216 -17.63 8.90 14.15
C ALA A 216 -17.14 9.46 15.49
N ALA A 217 -16.44 8.64 16.31
CA ALA A 217 -15.89 9.06 17.59
C ALA A 217 -14.85 10.17 17.43
N ILE A 218 -13.90 10.01 16.50
CA ILE A 218 -12.87 11.02 16.23
C ILE A 218 -13.50 12.30 15.67
N LYS A 219 -14.44 12.20 14.74
CA LYS A 219 -15.16 13.34 14.17
C LYS A 219 -15.93 14.13 15.22
N SER A 220 -16.60 13.43 16.15
CA SER A 220 -17.30 14.04 17.27
C SER A 220 -16.33 14.79 18.20
N LYS A 221 -15.20 14.18 18.58
CA LYS A 221 -14.17 14.83 19.40
C LYS A 221 -13.56 16.06 18.71
N LEU A 222 -13.36 15.98 17.39
CA LEU A 222 -12.92 17.14 16.61
C LEU A 222 -13.96 18.27 16.61
N ALA A 223 -15.24 17.96 16.48
CA ALA A 223 -16.30 18.97 16.55
C ALA A 223 -16.38 19.64 17.93
N LEU A 224 -16.38 18.84 19.00
CA LEU A 224 -16.44 19.34 20.39
C LEU A 224 -15.25 20.26 20.77
N THR A 225 -14.11 20.09 20.13
CA THR A 225 -12.90 20.88 20.43
C THR A 225 -12.67 22.02 19.42
N GLN A 226 -13.60 22.26 18.50
CA GLN A 226 -13.43 23.24 17.43
C GLN A 226 -13.23 24.66 17.96
N GLU A 227 -14.12 25.15 18.81
CA GLU A 227 -14.04 26.52 19.37
C GLU A 227 -12.71 26.78 20.07
N LYS A 228 -12.25 25.83 20.91
CA LYS A 228 -10.95 25.93 21.59
C LYS A 228 -9.77 25.96 20.62
N ARG A 229 -9.87 25.25 19.50
CA ARG A 229 -8.81 25.26 18.46
C ARG A 229 -8.82 26.60 17.70
N ASP A 230 -9.99 27.13 17.39
CA ASP A 230 -10.12 28.41 16.68
C ASP A 230 -9.63 29.58 17.55
N GLU A 231 -9.93 29.55 18.86
CA GLU A 231 -9.38 30.50 19.82
C GLU A 231 -7.84 30.40 19.91
N LEU A 232 -7.32 29.16 20.08
CA LEU A 232 -5.87 28.92 20.12
C LEU A 232 -5.19 29.40 18.83
N PHE A 233 -5.80 29.14 17.67
CA PHE A 233 -5.28 29.58 16.37
C PHE A 233 -5.25 31.10 16.29
N ALA A 234 -6.31 31.79 16.67
CA ALA A 234 -6.38 33.25 16.65
C ALA A 234 -5.30 33.87 17.54
N GLN A 235 -5.21 33.42 18.81
CA GLN A 235 -4.22 33.91 19.77
C GLN A 235 -2.77 33.61 19.35
N PHE A 236 -2.51 32.44 18.76
CA PHE A 236 -1.19 32.06 18.31
C PHE A 236 -0.77 32.81 17.06
N THR A 237 -1.67 33.06 16.12
CA THR A 237 -1.33 33.69 14.84
C THR A 237 -1.26 35.21 14.89
N GLN A 238 -1.89 35.86 15.88
CA GLN A 238 -1.89 37.32 15.96
C GLN A 238 -0.48 37.93 16.01
N PRO A 239 0.45 37.51 16.90
CA PRO A 239 1.81 38.06 16.91
C PRO A 239 2.60 37.72 15.62
N ILE A 240 2.29 36.58 14.98
CA ILE A 240 2.89 36.20 13.70
C ILE A 240 2.45 37.15 12.60
N ARG A 241 1.16 37.54 12.54
CA ARG A 241 0.63 38.54 11.59
C ARG A 241 1.35 39.87 11.72
N GLU A 242 1.47 40.37 12.95
CA GLU A 242 2.17 41.61 13.22
C GLU A 242 3.62 41.60 12.74
N ALA A 243 4.33 40.48 12.92
CA ALA A 243 5.70 40.34 12.45
C ALA A 243 5.79 40.29 10.90
N LEU A 244 4.87 39.58 10.24
CA LEU A 244 4.83 39.49 8.78
C LEU A 244 4.41 40.82 8.14
N ASP A 245 3.50 41.57 8.76
CA ASP A 245 3.11 42.92 8.33
C ASP A 245 4.31 43.88 8.39
N GLN A 246 5.11 43.78 9.48
CA GLN A 246 6.38 44.59 9.58
C GLN A 246 7.41 44.24 8.50
N MET A 247 7.41 43.00 8.02
CA MET A 247 8.25 42.56 6.90
C MET A 247 7.73 43.04 5.53
N GLY A 248 6.51 43.59 5.48
CA GLY A 248 5.86 44.06 4.26
C GLY A 248 5.59 42.95 3.27
N LEU A 249 5.26 41.74 3.75
CA LEU A 249 4.92 40.59 2.94
C LEU A 249 3.41 40.55 2.67
N LYS A 250 3.03 40.06 1.50
CA LYS A 250 1.67 39.59 1.25
C LYS A 250 1.58 38.13 1.62
N TYR A 251 0.67 37.79 2.52
CA TYR A 251 0.55 36.43 3.04
C TYR A 251 -0.88 36.04 3.38
N THR A 252 -1.09 34.76 3.51
CA THR A 252 -2.31 34.15 4.04
C THR A 252 -1.93 33.14 5.11
N ILE A 253 -2.54 33.22 6.28
CA ILE A 253 -2.38 32.20 7.34
C ILE A 253 -3.63 31.35 7.41
N LYS A 254 -3.47 30.02 7.27
CA LYS A 254 -4.56 29.04 7.32
C LYS A 254 -4.34 28.07 8.46
N ALA A 255 -5.43 27.71 9.17
CA ALA A 255 -5.43 26.57 10.06
C ALA A 255 -5.48 25.27 9.23
N ARG A 256 -4.73 24.26 9.64
CA ARG A 256 -4.84 22.90 9.12
C ARG A 256 -5.15 21.96 10.27
N VAL A 257 -6.32 21.37 10.25
CA VAL A 257 -6.70 20.30 11.17
C VAL A 257 -6.32 18.96 10.55
N LYS A 258 -5.70 18.09 11.33
CA LYS A 258 -5.34 16.74 10.88
C LYS A 258 -6.59 15.93 10.60
N SER A 259 -6.58 15.15 9.52
CA SER A 259 -7.73 14.34 9.10
C SER A 259 -8.03 13.20 10.08
N PRO A 260 -9.30 12.76 10.20
CA PRO A 260 -9.70 11.66 11.05
C PRO A 260 -8.87 10.39 10.87
N TYR A 261 -8.61 9.97 9.63
CA TYR A 261 -7.74 8.83 9.33
C TYR A 261 -6.31 9.02 9.85
N SER A 262 -5.73 10.21 9.62
CA SER A 262 -4.36 10.51 10.08
C SER A 262 -4.25 10.53 11.61
N ILE A 263 -5.30 10.95 12.31
CA ILE A 263 -5.40 10.90 13.78
C ILE A 263 -5.46 9.45 14.24
N TRP A 264 -6.39 8.68 13.70
CA TRP A 264 -6.57 7.26 14.02
C TRP A 264 -5.29 6.45 13.79
N ASN A 265 -4.67 6.61 12.62
CA ASN A 265 -3.43 5.94 12.28
C ASN A 265 -2.29 6.28 13.26
N LYS A 266 -2.25 7.54 13.74
CA LYS A 266 -1.27 7.94 14.75
C LYS A 266 -1.57 7.34 16.13
N MET A 267 -2.86 7.25 16.51
CA MET A 267 -3.29 6.57 17.74
C MET A 267 -2.88 5.09 17.71
N GLN A 268 -3.09 4.40 16.59
CA GLN A 268 -2.75 3.00 16.43
C GLN A 268 -1.21 2.76 16.44
N ASN A 269 -0.46 3.53 15.63
CA ASN A 269 0.98 3.31 15.46
C ASN A 269 1.82 3.77 16.66
N LYS A 270 1.33 4.73 17.45
CA LYS A 270 2.06 5.26 18.62
C LYS A 270 1.44 4.84 19.95
N HIS A 271 0.34 4.09 19.90
CA HIS A 271 -0.41 3.66 21.09
C HIS A 271 -0.76 4.82 22.03
N VAL A 272 -1.19 5.97 21.45
CA VAL A 272 -1.56 7.17 22.19
C VAL A 272 -3.06 7.45 22.07
N THR A 273 -3.63 8.12 23.06
CA THR A 273 -5.02 8.57 23.04
C THR A 273 -5.18 9.81 22.16
N PHE A 274 -6.42 10.17 21.81
CA PHE A 274 -6.70 11.38 21.04
C PHE A 274 -6.18 12.65 21.75
N GLU A 275 -6.27 12.70 23.07
CA GLU A 275 -5.89 13.83 23.92
C GLU A 275 -4.35 14.03 23.95
N GLU A 276 -3.58 12.96 23.76
CA GLU A 276 -2.10 12.98 23.73
C GLU A 276 -1.54 13.42 22.36
N ILE A 277 -2.39 13.54 21.34
CA ILE A 277 -1.95 14.04 20.04
C ILE A 277 -1.84 15.56 20.05
N TYR A 278 -0.64 16.07 20.15
CA TYR A 278 -0.33 17.51 20.21
C TYR A 278 -0.39 18.24 18.87
N ASP A 279 -0.29 17.54 17.71
CA ASP A 279 -0.24 18.11 16.37
C ASP A 279 -1.55 17.96 15.58
N ILE A 280 -2.69 18.00 16.29
CA ILE A 280 -4.03 18.03 15.67
C ILE A 280 -4.22 19.32 14.89
N LEU A 281 -3.72 20.45 15.42
CA LEU A 281 -3.73 21.75 14.77
C LEU A 281 -2.34 22.09 14.27
N ALA A 282 -2.24 22.42 12.99
CA ALA A 282 -1.06 23.04 12.38
C ALA A 282 -1.42 24.41 11.79
N VAL A 283 -0.45 25.29 11.71
CA VAL A 283 -0.57 26.62 11.10
C VAL A 283 0.20 26.63 9.79
N ARG A 284 -0.42 27.11 8.74
CA ARG A 284 0.19 27.23 7.42
C ARG A 284 0.33 28.70 7.06
N ILE A 285 1.55 29.14 6.83
CA ILE A 285 1.88 30.47 6.33
C ILE A 285 2.20 30.35 4.85
N ILE A 286 1.37 31.00 4.02
CA ILE A 286 1.53 31.04 2.57
C ILE A 286 1.83 32.50 2.21
N PHE A 287 2.95 32.77 1.56
CA PHE A 287 3.35 34.10 1.19
C PHE A 287 3.62 34.25 -0.31
N GLU A 288 3.45 35.46 -0.83
CA GLU A 288 3.83 35.84 -2.17
C GLU A 288 5.26 36.37 -2.12
N PRO A 289 6.27 35.71 -2.77
CA PRO A 289 7.65 36.16 -2.70
C PRO A 289 7.85 37.46 -3.44
N LYS A 290 8.65 38.35 -2.86
CA LYS A 290 9.01 39.65 -3.49
C LYS A 290 9.80 39.40 -4.76
N VAL A 291 10.74 38.47 -4.72
CA VAL A 291 11.54 38.02 -5.86
C VAL A 291 11.49 36.48 -5.90
N ARG A 292 11.09 35.91 -7.04
CA ARG A 292 10.88 34.46 -7.17
C ARG A 292 12.13 33.62 -6.85
N SER A 293 13.30 34.09 -7.23
CA SER A 293 14.58 33.41 -6.94
C SER A 293 14.98 33.39 -5.46
N GLU A 294 14.35 34.24 -4.63
CA GLU A 294 14.64 34.38 -3.22
C GLU A 294 13.58 33.73 -2.30
N GLU A 295 12.62 32.99 -2.87
CA GLU A 295 11.50 32.42 -2.10
C GLU A 295 11.98 31.51 -0.96
N ILE A 296 13.09 30.77 -1.14
CA ILE A 296 13.69 29.95 -0.09
C ILE A 296 14.24 30.82 1.04
N ASN A 297 14.97 31.87 0.71
CA ASN A 297 15.52 32.79 1.69
C ASN A 297 14.41 33.48 2.49
N GLU A 298 13.32 33.87 1.83
CA GLU A 298 12.15 34.44 2.49
C GLU A 298 11.47 33.46 3.47
N CYS A 299 11.41 32.16 3.16
CA CYS A 299 10.94 31.14 4.11
C CYS A 299 11.78 31.15 5.40
N PHE A 300 13.12 31.19 5.27
CA PHE A 300 14.01 31.26 6.43
C PHE A 300 13.91 32.59 7.18
N ASN A 301 13.73 33.72 6.48
CA ASN A 301 13.50 35.00 7.11
C ASN A 301 12.21 35.00 7.95
N ILE A 302 11.13 34.44 7.44
CA ILE A 302 9.89 34.24 8.17
C ILE A 302 10.14 33.35 9.41
N TYR A 303 10.86 32.25 9.25
CA TYR A 303 11.24 31.38 10.37
C TYR A 303 12.00 32.13 11.47
N VAL A 304 12.98 32.94 11.11
CA VAL A 304 13.74 33.74 12.07
C VAL A 304 12.82 34.74 12.80
N ALA A 305 11.90 35.40 12.07
CA ALA A 305 10.95 36.33 12.66
C ALA A 305 10.03 35.66 13.69
N ILE A 306 9.44 34.51 13.35
CA ILE A 306 8.53 33.79 14.26
C ILE A 306 9.26 33.11 15.44
N SER A 307 10.53 32.73 15.25
CA SER A 307 11.36 32.14 16.32
C SER A 307 11.77 33.16 17.40
N ARG A 308 11.70 34.45 17.09
CA ARG A 308 11.86 35.53 18.09
C ARG A 308 10.62 35.67 18.98
N ILE A 309 9.45 35.28 18.49
CA ILE A 309 8.18 35.35 19.20
C ILE A 309 7.93 34.09 20.05
N TYR A 310 8.23 32.91 19.47
CA TYR A 310 7.95 31.61 20.06
C TYR A 310 9.21 30.75 20.07
N LYS A 311 9.41 29.97 21.13
CA LYS A 311 10.53 29.01 21.20
C LYS A 311 10.30 27.85 20.25
N SER A 312 11.25 27.58 19.37
CA SER A 312 11.23 26.42 18.48
C SER A 312 11.74 25.15 19.20
N HIS A 313 11.17 24.01 18.81
CA HIS A 313 11.68 22.72 19.24
C HIS A 313 12.91 22.35 18.39
N PRO A 314 14.13 22.17 18.97
CA PRO A 314 15.36 22.01 18.20
C PRO A 314 15.33 20.83 17.23
N ASP A 315 14.82 19.68 17.66
CA ASP A 315 14.83 18.43 16.87
C ASP A 315 13.66 18.32 15.87
N ARG A 316 12.84 19.37 15.72
CA ARG A 316 11.64 19.34 14.88
C ARG A 316 11.63 20.42 13.81
N LEU A 317 12.79 20.93 13.44
CA LEU A 317 12.97 21.70 12.22
C LEU A 317 13.15 20.73 11.05
N ARG A 318 12.30 20.82 10.02
CA ARG A 318 12.40 19.98 8.81
C ARG A 318 12.48 20.86 7.59
N ASP A 319 13.60 20.81 6.95
CA ASP A 319 13.90 21.56 5.73
C ASP A 319 13.55 20.71 4.49
N TRP A 320 12.34 20.89 4.02
CA TRP A 320 11.88 20.36 2.73
C TRP A 320 12.01 21.41 1.60
N LEU A 321 12.75 22.50 1.82
CA LEU A 321 13.02 23.53 0.80
C LEU A 321 14.24 23.15 -0.03
N ASN A 322 15.36 22.85 0.67
CA ASN A 322 16.61 22.45 0.04
C ASN A 322 16.61 20.97 -0.37
N HIS A 323 15.79 20.14 0.30
CA HIS A 323 15.62 18.72 0.02
C HIS A 323 14.13 18.39 -0.14
N PRO A 324 13.52 18.70 -1.30
CA PRO A 324 12.12 18.40 -1.57
C PRO A 324 11.83 16.93 -1.40
N LYS A 325 10.59 16.60 -1.08
CA LYS A 325 10.16 15.19 -1.10
C LYS A 325 10.02 14.70 -2.53
N ALA A 326 10.12 13.39 -2.75
CA ALA A 326 9.98 12.75 -4.06
C ALA A 326 8.66 13.05 -4.81
N ASN A 327 7.67 13.61 -4.14
CA ASN A 327 6.43 14.11 -4.75
C ASN A 327 6.44 15.62 -5.03
N GLY A 328 7.62 16.25 -5.04
CA GLY A 328 7.79 17.70 -5.29
C GLY A 328 7.34 18.59 -4.13
N TYR A 329 7.02 18.05 -2.95
CA TYR A 329 6.58 18.84 -1.80
C TYR A 329 7.72 19.66 -1.23
N GLN A 330 7.52 20.99 -1.16
CA GLN A 330 8.45 21.96 -0.59
C GLN A 330 7.77 22.75 0.54
N ALA A 331 8.39 22.85 1.71
CA ALA A 331 8.00 23.71 2.82
C ALA A 331 9.05 23.67 3.92
N LEU A 332 9.13 24.73 4.73
CA LEU A 332 9.86 24.70 5.99
C LEU A 332 8.89 24.39 7.12
N HIS A 333 9.11 23.26 7.82
CA HIS A 333 8.30 22.88 8.98
C HIS A 333 9.07 23.21 10.26
N VAL A 334 8.40 23.91 11.15
CA VAL A 334 8.92 24.23 12.49
C VAL A 334 7.85 23.94 13.53
N THR A 335 8.24 23.40 14.67
CA THR A 335 7.34 23.21 15.82
C THR A 335 7.64 24.28 16.86
N LEU A 336 6.64 25.10 17.19
CA LEU A 336 6.76 26.24 18.11
C LEU A 336 5.91 26.03 19.36
N MET A 337 6.42 26.50 20.51
CA MET A 337 5.67 26.47 21.78
C MET A 337 4.75 27.69 21.88
N SER A 338 3.45 27.44 21.97
CA SER A 338 2.47 28.50 22.23
C SER A 338 2.58 29.04 23.66
N LYS A 339 2.02 30.21 23.93
CA LYS A 339 1.95 30.79 25.30
C LYS A 339 1.16 29.93 26.29
N GLN A 340 0.34 29.01 25.79
CA GLN A 340 -0.45 28.07 26.58
C GLN A 340 0.27 26.74 26.83
N GLY A 341 1.56 26.62 26.51
CA GLY A 341 2.35 25.40 26.68
C GLY A 341 2.06 24.29 25.71
N ARG A 342 1.45 24.58 24.56
CA ARG A 342 1.16 23.58 23.50
C ARG A 342 2.12 23.72 22.34
N TRP A 343 2.61 22.60 21.84
CA TRP A 343 3.40 22.55 20.62
C TRP A 343 2.47 22.69 19.39
N ILE A 344 2.79 23.62 18.49
CA ILE A 344 2.06 23.87 17.24
C ILE A 344 3.05 23.75 16.09
N GLU A 345 2.72 22.93 15.08
CA GLU A 345 3.48 22.84 13.84
C GLU A 345 3.14 24.05 12.96
N VAL A 346 4.16 24.74 12.47
CA VAL A 346 4.02 25.82 11.50
C VAL A 346 4.71 25.41 10.21
N GLN A 347 3.98 25.48 9.11
CA GLN A 347 4.43 25.17 7.75
C GLN A 347 4.57 26.48 6.97
N ILE A 348 5.78 26.83 6.56
CA ILE A 348 6.09 28.06 5.81
C ILE A 348 6.37 27.67 4.37
N ARG A 349 5.68 28.29 3.42
CA ARG A 349 5.84 28.04 1.99
C ARG A 349 5.35 29.20 1.13
N SER A 350 5.90 29.36 -0.07
CA SER A 350 5.42 30.35 -1.03
C SER A 350 4.06 29.91 -1.64
N ASP A 351 3.43 30.79 -2.39
CA ASP A 351 2.23 30.53 -3.18
C ASP A 351 2.43 29.37 -4.17
N ARG A 352 3.58 29.35 -4.89
CA ARG A 352 3.98 28.27 -5.80
C ARG A 352 4.12 26.94 -5.07
N MET A 353 4.89 26.93 -3.98
CA MET A 353 5.10 25.72 -3.17
C MET A 353 3.76 25.20 -2.60
N ASN A 354 2.85 26.12 -2.28
CA ASN A 354 1.50 25.73 -1.83
C ASN A 354 0.68 25.10 -2.95
N GLU A 355 0.76 25.61 -4.18
CA GLU A 355 0.06 25.04 -5.32
C GLU A 355 0.58 23.64 -5.63
N ILE A 356 1.89 23.44 -5.66
CA ILE A 356 2.52 22.13 -5.81
C ILE A 356 2.11 21.16 -4.68
N ALA A 357 2.07 21.64 -3.44
CA ALA A 357 1.69 20.83 -2.29
C ALA A 357 0.22 20.40 -2.29
N GLU A 358 -0.69 21.16 -2.92
CA GLU A 358 -2.13 20.84 -3.01
C GLU A 358 -2.49 20.02 -4.26
N GLN A 359 -1.88 20.35 -5.41
CA GLN A 359 -2.21 19.77 -6.73
C GLN A 359 -1.14 18.81 -7.27
N GLY A 360 0.00 18.67 -6.57
CA GLY A 360 1.08 17.76 -6.95
C GLY A 360 1.66 18.07 -8.33
N PHE A 361 2.07 17.01 -9.04
CA PHE A 361 2.60 17.14 -10.39
C PHE A 361 1.62 17.76 -11.40
N ALA A 362 0.31 17.73 -11.13
CA ALA A 362 -0.68 18.41 -11.97
C ALA A 362 -0.47 19.94 -11.99
N ALA A 363 0.08 20.54 -10.93
CA ALA A 363 0.41 21.97 -10.88
C ALA A 363 1.53 22.34 -11.88
N HIS A 364 2.50 21.46 -12.10
CA HIS A 364 3.62 21.72 -13.05
C HIS A 364 3.13 21.88 -14.49
N TRP A 365 2.05 21.21 -14.88
CA TRP A 365 1.49 21.35 -16.24
C TRP A 365 0.82 22.69 -16.50
N LYS A 366 0.44 23.44 -15.45
CA LYS A 366 -0.09 24.80 -15.57
C LYS A 366 0.97 25.83 -16.00
N TYR A 367 2.25 25.55 -15.71
CA TYR A 367 3.36 26.46 -15.99
C TYR A 367 4.08 26.14 -17.32
N LYS A 368 3.66 25.08 -18.03
CA LYS A 368 4.31 24.52 -19.22
C LYS A 368 3.84 25.09 -20.56
N ASP A 369 3.77 26.41 -20.70
CA ASP A 369 3.63 27.03 -22.04
C ASP A 369 4.99 27.44 -22.68
N GLY A 370 6.14 27.01 -22.14
CA GLY A 370 7.46 27.43 -22.57
C GLY A 370 8.66 26.50 -22.31
N GLY A 371 8.53 25.20 -22.55
CA GLY A 371 9.62 24.41 -23.19
C GLY A 371 10.87 24.00 -22.42
N GLU A 372 11.06 24.18 -21.11
CA GLU A 372 12.22 23.64 -20.39
C GLU A 372 11.82 22.61 -19.33
N TYR A 373 12.55 21.46 -19.31
CA TYR A 373 12.39 20.40 -18.31
C TYR A 373 12.93 20.88 -16.96
N SER A 374 12.11 20.84 -15.90
CA SER A 374 12.56 21.12 -14.54
C SER A 374 13.15 19.86 -13.89
N GLU A 375 14.05 20.02 -12.90
CA GLU A 375 14.64 18.90 -12.13
C GLU A 375 13.58 18.02 -11.48
N ASP A 376 12.40 18.56 -11.15
CA ASP A 376 11.27 17.80 -10.58
C ASP A 376 10.65 16.77 -11.55
N GLU A 377 10.83 16.91 -12.87
CA GLU A 377 10.38 15.94 -13.88
C GLU A 377 11.29 14.70 -13.92
N THR A 378 12.56 14.85 -13.56
CA THR A 378 13.50 13.73 -13.53
C THR A 378 13.09 12.69 -12.49
N GLU A 379 12.68 13.11 -11.30
CA GLU A 379 12.23 12.17 -10.24
C GLU A 379 10.95 11.41 -10.60
N LEU A 380 9.99 12.07 -11.22
CA LEU A 380 8.78 11.41 -11.73
C LEU A 380 9.11 10.42 -12.85
N ASN A 381 9.96 10.81 -13.79
CA ASN A 381 10.39 9.98 -14.90
C ASN A 381 11.23 8.78 -14.41
N ASP A 382 12.09 8.98 -13.41
CA ASP A 382 12.87 7.90 -12.78
C ASP A 382 11.95 6.92 -12.06
N TRP A 383 10.91 7.42 -11.37
CA TRP A 383 9.92 6.57 -10.74
C TRP A 383 9.08 5.80 -11.78
N LEU A 384 8.61 6.45 -12.85
CA LEU A 384 7.90 5.79 -13.95
C LEU A 384 8.78 4.74 -14.64
N SER A 385 10.07 5.03 -14.84
CA SER A 385 11.06 4.08 -15.36
C SER A 385 11.21 2.87 -14.42
N THR A 386 11.27 3.09 -13.11
CA THR A 386 11.31 2.01 -12.11
C THR A 386 10.04 1.14 -12.14
N ILE A 387 8.87 1.77 -12.25
CA ILE A 387 7.61 1.03 -12.43
C ILE A 387 7.65 0.20 -13.73
N LYS A 388 8.13 0.78 -14.84
CA LYS A 388 8.27 0.07 -16.11
C LYS A 388 9.22 -1.13 -16.01
N GLU A 389 10.38 -0.98 -15.33
CA GLU A 389 11.30 -2.11 -15.06
C GLU A 389 10.63 -3.23 -14.26
N ILE A 390 9.77 -2.89 -13.27
CA ILE A 390 9.00 -3.88 -12.50
C ILE A 390 7.95 -4.58 -13.36
N LEU A 391 7.33 -3.85 -14.29
CA LEU A 391 6.29 -4.35 -15.18
C LEU A 391 6.80 -5.25 -16.30
N ASP A 392 8.02 -4.98 -16.79
CA ASP A 392 8.70 -5.75 -17.84
C ASP A 392 9.22 -7.10 -17.33
N ASP A 393 9.34 -7.27 -16.00
CA ASP A 393 9.74 -8.56 -15.42
C ASP A 393 8.52 -9.51 -15.35
N PRO A 394 8.53 -10.65 -16.05
CA PRO A 394 7.43 -11.62 -15.99
C PRO A 394 7.37 -12.26 -14.61
N GLN A 395 6.49 -11.76 -13.75
CA GLN A 395 6.30 -12.30 -12.40
C GLN A 395 5.32 -13.48 -12.41
N PRO A 396 5.62 -14.57 -11.70
CA PRO A 396 4.77 -15.75 -11.70
C PRO A 396 3.51 -15.60 -10.86
N ASP A 397 3.45 -14.62 -9.94
CA ASP A 397 2.30 -14.39 -9.05
C ASP A 397 1.83 -12.92 -9.04
N ALA A 398 0.52 -12.75 -9.20
CA ALA A 398 -0.15 -11.45 -9.14
C ALA A 398 0.01 -10.75 -7.77
N MET A 399 0.17 -11.52 -6.69
CA MET A 399 0.37 -11.01 -5.34
C MET A 399 1.76 -10.42 -5.15
N ASP A 400 2.81 -11.11 -5.62
CA ASP A 400 4.20 -10.61 -5.55
C ASP A 400 4.37 -9.31 -6.35
N PHE A 401 3.66 -9.19 -7.47
CA PHE A 401 3.62 -7.98 -8.28
C PHE A 401 3.01 -6.79 -7.50
N LEU A 402 1.82 -7.00 -6.91
CA LEU A 402 1.15 -5.95 -6.12
C LEU A 402 1.99 -5.54 -4.90
N ASP A 403 2.65 -6.49 -4.23
CA ASP A 403 3.53 -6.21 -3.11
C ASP A 403 4.78 -5.43 -3.50
N SER A 404 5.39 -5.75 -4.63
CA SER A 404 6.55 -5.02 -5.16
C SER A 404 6.21 -3.56 -5.46
N ILE A 405 5.02 -3.31 -6.03
CA ILE A 405 4.55 -1.95 -6.29
C ILE A 405 4.20 -1.22 -4.99
N LYS A 406 3.53 -1.88 -4.05
CA LYS A 406 3.22 -1.29 -2.75
C LYS A 406 4.48 -0.85 -2.01
N LEU A 407 5.52 -1.68 -1.96
CA LEU A 407 6.80 -1.32 -1.34
C LEU A 407 7.38 -0.03 -1.95
N ASN A 408 7.19 0.18 -3.24
CA ASN A 408 7.65 1.39 -3.92
C ASN A 408 6.78 2.62 -3.64
N LEU A 409 5.47 2.43 -3.40
CA LEU A 409 4.53 3.51 -3.17
C LEU A 409 4.53 4.05 -1.72
N PHE A 410 4.80 3.20 -0.72
CA PHE A 410 4.65 3.53 0.70
C PHE A 410 5.93 3.99 1.39
N ALA A 411 7.08 3.90 0.75
CA ALA A 411 8.34 4.18 1.40
C ALA A 411 8.50 5.67 1.76
N SER A 412 8.68 5.97 3.03
CA SER A 412 9.32 7.21 3.46
C SER A 412 10.79 7.18 3.01
N GLU A 413 11.37 8.33 2.69
CA GLU A 413 12.70 8.41 2.11
C GLU A 413 13.77 8.74 3.16
N ILE A 414 14.96 8.16 2.95
CA ILE A 414 16.19 8.49 3.66
C ILE A 414 17.26 8.93 2.65
N PHE A 415 18.18 9.75 3.09
CA PHE A 415 19.31 10.23 2.28
C PHE A 415 20.59 9.52 2.73
N VAL A 416 21.19 8.74 1.83
CA VAL A 416 22.38 7.94 2.08
C VAL A 416 23.52 8.43 1.20
N PHE A 417 24.72 8.51 1.75
CA PHE A 417 25.89 9.04 1.06
C PHE A 417 26.77 7.93 0.51
N THR A 418 27.26 8.09 -0.72
CA THR A 418 28.36 7.27 -1.24
C THR A 418 29.68 7.76 -0.61
N PRO A 419 30.78 6.96 -0.68
CA PRO A 419 32.09 7.39 -0.22
C PRO A 419 32.63 8.64 -0.94
N LYS A 420 32.11 8.94 -2.13
CA LYS A 420 32.43 10.15 -2.91
C LYS A 420 31.62 11.37 -2.51
N GLY A 421 30.69 11.22 -1.55
CA GLY A 421 29.81 12.32 -1.09
C GLY A 421 28.55 12.51 -1.94
N GLU A 422 28.26 11.63 -2.93
CA GLU A 422 27.02 11.71 -3.68
C GLU A 422 25.85 11.27 -2.77
N ILE A 423 24.77 12.02 -2.81
CA ILE A 423 23.53 11.70 -2.09
C ILE A 423 22.67 10.77 -2.94
N LYS A 424 22.20 9.70 -2.34
CA LYS A 424 21.22 8.78 -2.94
C LYS A 424 19.98 8.73 -2.06
N THR A 425 18.85 9.04 -2.66
CA THR A 425 17.53 8.91 -2.00
C THR A 425 17.12 7.44 -2.00
N MET A 426 16.82 6.91 -0.81
CA MET A 426 16.46 5.51 -0.61
C MET A 426 15.17 5.41 0.21
N PRO A 427 14.37 4.35 0.04
CA PRO A 427 13.24 4.08 0.92
C PRO A 427 13.68 3.83 2.36
N ALA A 428 12.95 4.37 3.35
CA ALA A 428 13.21 4.07 4.75
C ALA A 428 13.05 2.57 5.02
N GLY A 429 13.98 2.01 5.82
CA GLY A 429 14.04 0.58 6.10
C GLY A 429 14.78 -0.24 5.04
N CYS A 430 15.34 0.40 4.00
CA CYS A 430 16.20 -0.25 3.04
C CYS A 430 17.49 -0.78 3.71
N THR A 431 18.04 -1.84 3.13
CA THR A 431 19.25 -2.49 3.61
C THR A 431 20.49 -2.07 2.82
N ALA A 432 21.67 -2.41 3.32
CA ALA A 432 22.93 -2.21 2.60
C ALA A 432 22.93 -2.92 1.23
N LEU A 433 22.25 -4.06 1.10
CA LEU A 433 22.07 -4.74 -0.18
C LEU A 433 21.16 -4.00 -1.13
N ASP A 434 20.05 -3.42 -0.64
CA ASP A 434 19.19 -2.54 -1.44
C ASP A 434 19.97 -1.38 -2.05
N PHE A 435 20.85 -0.76 -1.24
CA PHE A 435 21.72 0.33 -1.70
C PHE A 435 22.69 -0.15 -2.79
N ALA A 436 23.27 -1.34 -2.66
CA ALA A 436 24.16 -1.89 -3.67
C ALA A 436 23.45 -2.07 -5.02
N PHE A 437 22.21 -2.59 -5.02
CA PHE A 437 21.38 -2.71 -6.23
C PHE A 437 20.92 -1.36 -6.77
N GLN A 438 20.75 -0.37 -5.92
CA GLN A 438 20.40 0.98 -6.33
C GLN A 438 21.52 1.64 -7.13
N ILE A 439 22.78 1.44 -6.73
CA ILE A 439 23.94 1.96 -7.45
C ILE A 439 24.12 1.25 -8.79
N HIS A 440 24.24 -0.08 -8.77
CA HIS A 440 24.42 -0.87 -9.97
C HIS A 440 24.13 -2.35 -9.73
N THR A 441 23.45 -3.03 -10.69
CA THR A 441 23.09 -4.45 -10.58
C THR A 441 24.30 -5.33 -10.32
N PHE A 442 25.46 -5.04 -10.96
CA PHE A 442 26.69 -5.78 -10.74
C PHE A 442 27.20 -5.68 -9.29
N LEU A 443 27.14 -4.50 -8.68
CA LEU A 443 27.54 -4.32 -7.28
C LEU A 443 26.60 -5.11 -6.35
N GLY A 444 25.29 -5.06 -6.61
CA GLY A 444 24.30 -5.80 -5.83
C GLY A 444 24.51 -7.31 -5.93
N SER A 445 24.71 -7.85 -7.14
CA SER A 445 24.86 -9.30 -7.36
C SER A 445 26.16 -9.88 -6.81
N HIS A 446 27.22 -9.07 -6.64
CA HIS A 446 28.51 -9.49 -6.13
C HIS A 446 28.81 -8.98 -4.73
N CYS A 447 27.79 -8.43 -4.04
CA CYS A 447 27.94 -7.84 -2.73
C CYS A 447 28.21 -8.90 -1.65
N ILE A 448 29.28 -8.71 -0.85
CA ILE A 448 29.62 -9.58 0.29
C ILE A 448 29.35 -8.91 1.63
N GLY A 449 29.26 -7.59 1.68
CA GLY A 449 29.05 -6.79 2.87
C GLY A 449 29.13 -5.31 2.56
N ALA A 450 28.95 -4.48 3.56
CA ALA A 450 29.09 -3.02 3.44
C ALA A 450 29.82 -2.45 4.64
N LYS A 451 30.42 -1.25 4.47
CA LYS A 451 30.82 -0.42 5.61
C LYS A 451 29.85 0.75 5.69
N VAL A 452 29.21 0.89 6.83
CA VAL A 452 28.36 2.03 7.16
C VAL A 452 29.07 2.87 8.19
N ASN A 453 29.30 4.15 7.87
CA ASN A 453 30.08 5.07 8.72
C ASN A 453 31.43 4.44 9.16
N HIS A 454 32.13 3.83 8.20
CA HIS A 454 33.42 3.13 8.36
C HIS A 454 33.37 1.82 9.17
N LYS A 455 32.19 1.36 9.63
CA LYS A 455 32.03 0.09 10.35
C LYS A 455 31.50 -0.99 9.41
N LEU A 456 32.10 -2.19 9.46
CA LEU A 456 31.65 -3.33 8.68
C LEU A 456 30.27 -3.80 9.19
N VAL A 457 29.32 -3.97 8.26
CA VAL A 457 27.94 -4.40 8.56
C VAL A 457 27.52 -5.52 7.59
N PRO A 458 26.58 -6.37 8.00
CA PRO A 458 26.00 -7.40 7.12
C PRO A 458 25.13 -6.78 6.01
N LEU A 459 24.81 -7.58 4.98
CA LEU A 459 23.96 -7.15 3.86
C LEU A 459 22.54 -6.72 4.30
N SER A 460 22.03 -7.33 5.37
CA SER A 460 20.71 -7.05 5.94
C SER A 460 20.64 -5.83 6.85
N HIS A 461 21.77 -5.13 7.06
CA HIS A 461 21.81 -3.93 7.91
C HIS A 461 20.91 -2.84 7.34
N LYS A 462 19.99 -2.31 8.16
CA LYS A 462 19.08 -1.23 7.78
C LYS A 462 19.78 0.12 7.84
N LEU A 463 19.63 0.90 6.79
CA LEU A 463 20.25 2.22 6.65
C LEU A 463 19.39 3.32 7.25
N ASN A 464 20.02 4.35 7.74
CA ASN A 464 19.40 5.57 8.25
C ASN A 464 19.83 6.79 7.44
N SER A 465 19.06 7.87 7.55
CA SER A 465 19.41 9.13 6.89
C SER A 465 20.71 9.68 7.47
N GLY A 466 21.64 10.05 6.60
CA GLY A 466 22.97 10.54 6.99
C GLY A 466 24.07 9.47 6.94
N ASP A 467 23.72 8.19 6.74
CA ASP A 467 24.73 7.12 6.66
C ASP A 467 25.59 7.25 5.40
N GLN A 468 26.91 7.09 5.55
CA GLN A 468 27.84 6.92 4.45
C GLN A 468 28.09 5.43 4.22
N VAL A 469 27.82 4.92 3.02
CA VAL A 469 27.83 3.49 2.71
C VAL A 469 28.85 3.14 1.63
N GLU A 470 29.81 2.29 1.96
CA GLU A 470 30.78 1.68 1.04
C GLU A 470 30.44 0.21 0.81
N ILE A 471 30.22 -0.19 -0.44
CA ILE A 471 29.85 -1.56 -0.80
C ILE A 471 31.12 -2.40 -1.05
N LEU A 472 31.18 -3.58 -0.43
CA LEU A 472 32.24 -4.54 -0.60
C LEU A 472 31.78 -5.67 -1.53
N THR A 473 32.55 -5.96 -2.58
CA THR A 473 32.20 -6.97 -3.60
C THR A 473 33.25 -8.05 -3.74
N SER A 474 32.84 -9.24 -4.16
CA SER A 474 33.72 -10.33 -4.55
C SER A 474 33.22 -10.99 -5.84
N LYS A 475 34.13 -11.31 -6.76
CA LYS A 475 33.77 -12.02 -8.01
C LYS A 475 33.26 -13.44 -7.77
N ALA A 476 33.58 -14.04 -6.63
CA ALA A 476 33.13 -15.37 -6.24
C ALA A 476 31.74 -15.40 -5.64
N GLN A 477 31.15 -14.22 -5.35
CA GLN A 477 29.83 -14.12 -4.77
C GLN A 477 28.76 -14.31 -5.83
N HIS A 478 27.74 -15.10 -5.49
CA HIS A 478 26.54 -15.31 -6.30
C HIS A 478 25.29 -14.91 -5.50
N VAL A 479 24.26 -14.52 -6.22
CA VAL A 479 22.97 -14.15 -5.63
C VAL A 479 22.35 -15.36 -4.93
N GLN A 480 21.88 -15.17 -3.70
CA GLN A 480 21.25 -16.21 -2.89
C GLN A 480 19.76 -15.97 -2.78
N ALA A 481 18.96 -17.05 -2.83
CA ALA A 481 17.50 -16.95 -2.69
C ALA A 481 17.08 -16.35 -1.32
N SER A 482 17.87 -16.58 -0.27
CA SER A 482 17.67 -16.01 1.06
C SER A 482 17.72 -14.47 1.12
N TRP A 483 18.32 -13.81 0.14
CA TRP A 483 18.42 -12.36 0.06
C TRP A 483 17.04 -11.69 -0.11
N ILE A 484 16.09 -12.39 -0.74
CA ILE A 484 14.71 -11.91 -0.91
C ILE A 484 14.04 -11.63 0.43
N ASN A 485 14.42 -12.33 1.50
CA ASN A 485 13.77 -12.25 2.80
C ASN A 485 14.06 -10.94 3.56
N PHE A 486 15.16 -10.24 3.25
CA PHE A 486 15.53 -9.02 3.98
C PHE A 486 15.66 -7.78 3.10
N VAL A 487 15.65 -7.89 1.77
CA VAL A 487 15.60 -6.71 0.90
C VAL A 487 14.22 -6.07 0.97
N SER A 488 14.18 -4.75 1.05
CA SER A 488 12.95 -3.96 1.20
C SER A 488 12.55 -3.19 -0.05
N THR A 489 13.47 -3.05 -1.04
CA THR A 489 13.14 -2.31 -2.27
C THR A 489 12.65 -3.25 -3.37
N ALA A 490 11.64 -2.80 -4.12
CA ALA A 490 11.12 -3.52 -5.27
C ALA A 490 12.20 -3.77 -6.34
N LYS A 491 13.07 -2.77 -6.57
CA LYS A 491 14.19 -2.87 -7.52
C LYS A 491 15.17 -4.01 -7.18
N ALA A 492 15.62 -4.07 -5.92
CA ALA A 492 16.53 -5.14 -5.47
C ALA A 492 15.85 -6.50 -5.59
N ARG A 493 14.58 -6.62 -5.14
CA ARG A 493 13.81 -7.86 -5.19
C ARG A 493 13.64 -8.35 -6.62
N ALA A 494 13.22 -7.49 -7.55
CA ALA A 494 13.04 -7.82 -8.97
C ALA A 494 14.37 -8.27 -9.61
N LYS A 495 15.47 -7.54 -9.36
CA LYS A 495 16.79 -7.91 -9.90
C LYS A 495 17.31 -9.24 -9.35
N ILE A 496 17.14 -9.49 -8.03
CA ILE A 496 17.49 -10.77 -7.40
C ILE A 496 16.71 -11.92 -8.06
N GLN A 497 15.38 -11.78 -8.18
CA GLN A 497 14.53 -12.79 -8.79
C GLN A 497 14.89 -13.04 -10.26
N ALA A 498 15.16 -11.98 -11.03
CA ALA A 498 15.57 -12.09 -12.43
C ALA A 498 16.89 -12.86 -12.58
N ILE A 499 17.89 -12.59 -11.72
CA ILE A 499 19.16 -13.29 -11.72
C ILE A 499 18.96 -14.77 -11.37
N LEU A 500 18.23 -15.07 -10.28
CA LEU A 500 17.95 -16.44 -9.86
C LEU A 500 17.22 -17.25 -10.95
N ARG A 501 16.23 -16.64 -11.64
CA ARG A 501 15.54 -17.29 -12.77
C ARG A 501 16.48 -17.55 -13.93
N ARG A 502 17.35 -16.59 -14.28
CA ARG A 502 18.34 -16.77 -15.36
C ARG A 502 19.30 -17.90 -15.01
N ASP A 503 19.84 -17.91 -13.79
CA ASP A 503 20.77 -18.92 -13.33
C ASP A 503 20.11 -20.31 -13.29
N ASN A 504 18.83 -20.38 -12.85
CA ASN A 504 18.08 -21.63 -12.88
C ASN A 504 17.81 -22.13 -14.31
N ARG A 505 17.46 -21.25 -15.24
CA ARG A 505 17.31 -21.63 -16.66
C ARG A 505 18.64 -22.15 -17.27
N GLU A 506 19.75 -21.55 -16.90
CA GLU A 506 21.08 -22.02 -17.37
C GLU A 506 21.43 -23.40 -16.81
N ILE A 507 21.06 -23.64 -15.51
CA ILE A 507 21.21 -24.96 -14.89
C ILE A 507 20.31 -26.00 -15.56
N GLN A 508 19.03 -25.66 -15.82
CA GLN A 508 18.09 -26.53 -16.52
C GLN A 508 18.60 -26.87 -17.94
N ARG A 509 19.08 -25.89 -18.70
CA ARG A 509 19.66 -26.09 -20.04
C ARG A 509 20.86 -27.03 -20.00
N LYS A 510 21.77 -26.84 -19.02
CA LYS A 510 22.92 -27.76 -18.85
C LYS A 510 22.47 -29.17 -18.48
N GLY A 511 21.42 -29.30 -17.68
CA GLY A 511 20.80 -30.57 -17.32
C GLY A 511 20.17 -31.27 -18.52
N GLU A 512 19.44 -30.54 -19.35
CA GLU A 512 18.84 -31.02 -20.59
C GLU A 512 19.91 -31.48 -21.59
N GLU A 513 20.97 -30.70 -21.80
CA GLU A 513 22.11 -31.07 -22.63
C GLU A 513 22.77 -32.35 -22.11
N THR A 514 23.03 -32.43 -20.79
CA THR A 514 23.62 -33.61 -20.16
C THR A 514 22.74 -34.84 -20.31
N LEU A 515 21.42 -34.72 -20.13
CA LEU A 515 20.48 -35.82 -20.32
C LEU A 515 20.39 -36.25 -21.78
N THR A 516 20.36 -35.31 -22.72
CA THR A 516 20.30 -35.58 -24.16
C THR A 516 21.56 -36.31 -24.61
N ASP A 517 22.76 -35.88 -24.18
CA ASP A 517 24.01 -36.55 -24.46
C ASP A 517 24.06 -37.99 -23.89
N TRP A 518 23.54 -38.17 -22.66
CA TRP A 518 23.48 -39.49 -22.00
C TRP A 518 22.51 -40.43 -22.73
N LEU A 519 21.33 -39.95 -23.12
CA LEU A 519 20.35 -40.73 -23.90
C LEU A 519 20.89 -41.12 -25.27
N THR A 520 21.54 -40.18 -25.97
CA THR A 520 22.14 -40.44 -27.28
C THR A 520 23.23 -41.50 -27.22
N ARG A 521 24.07 -41.48 -26.17
CA ARG A 521 25.11 -42.55 -25.95
C ARG A 521 24.48 -43.91 -25.73
N ASN A 522 23.29 -43.96 -25.15
CA ASN A 522 22.54 -45.21 -24.90
C ASN A 522 21.51 -45.52 -26.00
N GLN A 523 21.58 -44.87 -27.16
CA GLN A 523 20.69 -45.07 -28.32
C GLN A 523 19.21 -44.86 -28.02
N LEU A 524 18.91 -43.95 -27.11
CA LEU A 524 17.55 -43.52 -26.75
C LEU A 524 17.30 -42.08 -27.20
N GLU A 525 16.07 -41.80 -27.59
CA GLU A 525 15.65 -40.44 -27.96
C GLU A 525 14.98 -39.74 -26.77
N LEU A 526 15.15 -38.41 -26.66
CA LEU A 526 14.47 -37.57 -25.66
C LEU A 526 12.99 -37.43 -26.03
N THR A 527 12.13 -38.21 -25.39
CA THR A 527 10.67 -38.16 -25.56
C THR A 527 9.98 -37.83 -24.24
N SER A 528 8.73 -37.31 -24.31
CA SER A 528 7.95 -37.05 -23.09
C SER A 528 7.80 -38.30 -22.22
N SER A 529 7.63 -39.48 -22.82
CA SER A 529 7.53 -40.74 -22.08
C SER A 529 8.82 -41.11 -21.31
N VAL A 530 9.99 -40.79 -21.85
CA VAL A 530 11.31 -40.99 -21.20
C VAL A 530 11.41 -40.01 -20.01
N LEU A 531 11.02 -38.74 -20.21
CA LEU A 531 11.04 -37.74 -19.16
C LEU A 531 10.07 -38.09 -18.00
N ASP A 532 8.84 -38.53 -18.33
CA ASP A 532 7.86 -38.94 -17.32
C ASP A 532 8.37 -40.10 -16.47
N LYS A 533 8.98 -41.12 -17.08
CA LYS A 533 9.58 -42.25 -16.37
C LYS A 533 10.73 -41.82 -15.44
N LEU A 534 11.61 -40.94 -15.90
CA LEU A 534 12.72 -40.44 -15.07
C LEU A 534 12.20 -39.56 -13.91
N VAL A 535 11.18 -38.73 -14.15
CA VAL A 535 10.52 -37.95 -13.12
C VAL A 535 9.88 -38.86 -12.06
N GLU A 536 9.22 -39.93 -12.49
CA GLU A 536 8.65 -40.94 -11.59
C GLU A 536 9.72 -41.69 -10.79
N LEU A 537 10.82 -42.16 -11.46
CA LEU A 537 11.92 -42.86 -10.83
C LEU A 537 12.59 -42.05 -9.73
N HIS A 538 12.78 -40.73 -9.98
CA HIS A 538 13.43 -39.83 -9.04
C HIS A 538 12.46 -39.11 -8.10
N HIS A 539 11.16 -39.46 -8.09
CA HIS A 539 10.11 -38.88 -7.23
C HIS A 539 9.99 -37.35 -7.36
N LEU A 540 10.16 -36.84 -8.57
CA LEU A 540 9.99 -35.44 -8.91
C LEU A 540 8.56 -35.17 -9.39
N GLN A 541 8.18 -33.88 -9.51
CA GLN A 541 6.82 -33.52 -9.95
C GLN A 541 6.77 -33.01 -11.39
N ARG A 542 7.90 -32.47 -11.90
CA ARG A 542 7.95 -31.79 -13.21
C ARG A 542 9.27 -32.06 -13.94
N HIS A 543 9.25 -31.99 -15.28
CA HIS A 543 10.43 -32.14 -16.12
C HIS A 543 11.51 -31.11 -15.85
N ASP A 544 11.09 -29.84 -15.52
CA ASP A 544 12.02 -28.76 -15.19
C ASP A 544 12.86 -29.08 -13.94
N GLU A 545 12.26 -29.76 -12.95
CA GLU A 545 12.93 -30.18 -11.71
C GLU A 545 13.98 -31.26 -12.02
N LEU A 546 13.66 -32.18 -12.95
CA LEU A 546 14.61 -33.20 -13.41
C LEU A 546 15.84 -32.56 -14.08
N PHE A 547 15.62 -31.64 -15.03
CA PHE A 547 16.70 -30.91 -15.66
C PHE A 547 17.53 -30.11 -14.65
N ALA A 548 16.90 -29.44 -13.71
CA ALA A 548 17.61 -28.70 -12.67
C ALA A 548 18.44 -29.64 -11.76
N ALA A 549 17.89 -30.78 -11.37
CA ALA A 549 18.59 -31.76 -10.53
C ALA A 549 19.79 -32.39 -11.23
N ILE A 550 19.67 -32.68 -12.52
CA ILE A 550 20.81 -33.18 -13.35
C ILE A 550 21.85 -32.08 -13.53
N GLY A 551 21.42 -30.84 -13.86
CA GLY A 551 22.33 -29.72 -14.06
C GLY A 551 23.11 -29.34 -12.80
N ASN A 552 22.49 -29.46 -11.62
CA ASN A 552 23.12 -29.28 -10.31
C ASN A 552 23.92 -30.52 -9.84
N LYS A 553 23.98 -31.59 -10.65
CA LYS A 553 24.64 -32.86 -10.29
C LYS A 553 24.04 -33.52 -9.02
N GLN A 554 22.78 -33.22 -8.69
CA GLN A 554 22.05 -33.92 -7.63
C GLN A 554 21.61 -35.31 -8.09
N ILE A 555 21.25 -35.43 -9.37
CA ILE A 555 21.00 -36.70 -10.04
C ILE A 555 22.17 -36.94 -10.99
N ILE A 556 22.82 -38.09 -10.82
CA ILE A 556 23.89 -38.59 -11.72
C ILE A 556 23.30 -39.79 -12.45
N LEU A 557 23.06 -39.59 -13.74
CA LEU A 557 22.49 -40.62 -14.61
C LEU A 557 23.43 -41.84 -14.73
N GLY A 558 22.90 -43.03 -14.49
CA GLY A 558 23.67 -44.29 -14.46
C GLY A 558 22.92 -45.47 -15.05
N ASP A 559 23.49 -46.69 -14.86
CA ASP A 559 22.93 -47.95 -15.40
C ASP A 559 21.53 -48.27 -14.82
N GLN A 560 21.22 -47.81 -13.61
CA GLN A 560 19.91 -48.00 -13.00
C GLN A 560 18.79 -47.22 -13.72
N ASP A 561 19.09 -45.98 -14.15
CA ASP A 561 18.18 -45.17 -14.93
C ASP A 561 17.93 -45.81 -16.30
N LEU A 562 18.97 -46.37 -16.91
CA LEU A 562 18.88 -47.04 -18.17
C LEU A 562 18.04 -48.35 -18.07
N ASP A 563 18.28 -49.17 -17.07
CA ASP A 563 17.54 -50.42 -16.85
C ASP A 563 16.05 -50.15 -16.60
N TYR A 564 15.74 -49.08 -15.87
CA TYR A 564 14.34 -48.64 -15.64
C TYR A 564 13.68 -48.16 -16.95
N LEU A 565 14.35 -47.37 -17.76
CA LEU A 565 13.84 -46.91 -19.05
C LEU A 565 13.59 -48.07 -20.02
N LEU A 566 14.45 -49.13 -20.00
CA LEU A 566 14.34 -50.33 -20.84
C LEU A 566 13.36 -51.36 -20.32
N GLY A 567 12.71 -51.11 -19.17
CA GLY A 567 11.70 -52.04 -18.56
C GLY A 567 12.30 -53.32 -18.00
N LYS A 568 13.56 -53.29 -17.58
CA LYS A 568 14.19 -54.43 -16.88
C LYS A 568 13.84 -54.31 -15.39
N ASP A 569 13.33 -55.42 -14.76
CA ASP A 569 13.00 -55.45 -13.34
C ASP A 569 14.22 -55.05 -12.47
N VAL A 570 14.20 -53.88 -11.92
CA VAL A 570 15.17 -53.40 -10.95
C VAL A 570 14.81 -53.98 -9.58
N LYS A 571 15.56 -54.98 -9.14
CA LYS A 571 15.45 -55.50 -7.75
C LYS A 571 15.85 -54.35 -6.81
N GLU A 572 14.91 -53.92 -5.98
CA GLU A 572 15.13 -52.98 -4.90
C GLU A 572 16.30 -53.40 -4.00
N LYS A 573 17.45 -52.78 -4.18
CA LYS A 573 18.49 -52.70 -3.14
C LYS A 573 18.24 -51.43 -2.37
N SER A 574 17.69 -51.59 -1.14
CA SER A 574 17.52 -50.51 -0.19
C SER A 574 18.81 -49.72 0.00
N THR A 575 18.88 -48.52 -0.50
CA THR A 575 19.96 -47.57 -0.19
C THR A 575 19.48 -46.57 0.84
N THR A 576 19.61 -46.99 2.09
CA THR A 576 19.49 -46.16 3.31
C THR A 576 20.66 -45.16 3.42
N THR A 577 20.79 -44.20 2.49
CA THR A 577 21.87 -43.19 2.65
C THR A 577 21.45 -41.74 2.36
N TRP A 578 20.23 -41.50 1.92
CA TRP A 578 19.80 -40.14 1.49
C TRP A 578 19.14 -39.28 2.56
N ARG A 579 18.91 -39.82 3.78
CA ARG A 579 18.24 -39.08 4.87
C ARG A 579 19.12 -38.14 5.69
N ARG A 580 20.38 -37.92 5.32
CA ARG A 580 21.34 -37.16 6.14
C ARG A 580 21.68 -35.76 5.65
N TYR A 581 21.11 -35.28 4.53
CA TYR A 581 21.53 -33.99 3.95
C TYR A 581 20.39 -33.06 3.47
N VAL A 582 19.15 -33.23 3.98
CA VAL A 582 18.11 -32.19 3.77
C VAL A 582 17.52 -31.83 5.12
N PRO A 583 17.95 -30.78 5.78
CA PRO A 583 17.22 -30.17 6.86
C PRO A 583 16.10 -29.34 6.25
N PHE A 584 14.89 -29.55 6.67
CA PHE A 584 13.63 -28.90 6.29
C PHE A 584 12.75 -29.59 5.22
N LEU A 585 12.18 -30.74 5.60
CA LEU A 585 10.83 -31.14 5.21
C LEU A 585 10.27 -32.03 6.33
N HIS A 586 9.49 -31.45 7.22
CA HIS A 586 8.72 -32.21 8.19
C HIS A 586 7.40 -32.63 7.53
N ASP A 587 7.40 -33.84 6.97
CA ASP A 587 6.16 -34.57 6.67
C ASP A 587 5.52 -35.08 7.97
N LYS A 588 4.44 -34.43 8.38
CA LYS A 588 3.48 -35.05 9.26
C LYS A 588 2.46 -35.84 8.41
N LYS A 589 2.68 -37.13 8.25
CA LYS A 589 1.62 -38.09 7.86
C LYS A 589 0.61 -38.12 8.98
N THR A 590 -0.57 -37.57 8.75
CA THR A 590 -1.78 -37.93 9.51
C THR A 590 -2.53 -39.04 8.77
N PRO A 591 -3.05 -40.06 9.48
CA PRO A 591 -3.76 -41.16 8.83
C PRO A 591 -5.12 -40.70 8.31
N ALA A 592 -5.47 -41.21 7.14
CA ALA A 592 -6.79 -41.02 6.54
C ALA A 592 -7.87 -41.63 7.41
N THR A 593 -8.62 -40.82 8.11
CA THR A 593 -9.94 -41.17 8.65
C THR A 593 -11.00 -40.62 7.71
N THR A 594 -11.75 -41.54 7.13
CA THR A 594 -12.97 -41.25 6.40
C THR A 594 -14.02 -40.67 7.36
N GLU A 595 -14.15 -39.36 7.40
CA GLU A 595 -15.29 -38.70 8.04
C GLU A 595 -16.28 -38.17 7.00
N LYS A 596 -17.54 -38.41 7.28
CA LYS A 596 -18.71 -38.02 6.50
C LYS A 596 -18.75 -36.48 6.36
N PRO A 597 -19.25 -35.93 5.24
CA PRO A 597 -19.32 -34.50 5.04
C PRO A 597 -20.18 -33.80 6.09
N ASN A 598 -19.60 -32.88 6.81
CA ASN A 598 -20.23 -32.06 7.84
C ASN A 598 -21.31 -31.16 7.22
N LYS A 599 -22.42 -30.97 7.91
CA LYS A 599 -23.57 -30.15 7.49
C LYS A 599 -23.26 -28.68 7.15
N LEU A 600 -22.04 -28.22 7.35
CA LEU A 600 -21.60 -26.85 7.01
C LEU A 600 -21.35 -26.65 5.52
N SER A 601 -21.03 -27.70 4.76
CA SER A 601 -20.81 -27.61 3.30
C SER A 601 -22.10 -27.32 2.51
N GLN A 602 -23.29 -27.50 3.11
CA GLN A 602 -24.56 -27.16 2.47
C GLN A 602 -24.95 -25.66 2.57
N LEU A 603 -24.23 -24.86 3.33
CA LEU A 603 -24.51 -23.44 3.48
C LEU A 603 -23.84 -22.56 2.40
N PHE A 604 -22.95 -23.12 1.59
CA PHE A 604 -22.15 -22.37 0.63
C PHE A 604 -22.12 -23.00 -0.77
N THR A 605 -23.30 -23.20 -1.38
CA THR A 605 -23.38 -23.37 -2.83
C THR A 605 -23.13 -22.00 -3.48
N VAL A 606 -22.05 -21.90 -4.23
CA VAL A 606 -21.71 -20.78 -5.08
C VAL A 606 -22.85 -20.57 -6.10
N GLY A 607 -23.68 -19.55 -5.90
CA GLY A 607 -24.70 -19.17 -6.89
C GLY A 607 -26.00 -18.57 -6.36
N ALA A 608 -26.14 -18.21 -5.09
CA ALA A 608 -27.37 -17.60 -4.59
C ALA A 608 -27.10 -16.30 -3.82
N ASP A 609 -27.74 -15.25 -4.26
CA ASP A 609 -28.03 -13.95 -3.64
C ASP A 609 -27.33 -13.59 -2.33
N PHE A 610 -26.23 -12.83 -2.43
CA PHE A 610 -25.53 -12.20 -1.29
C PHE A 610 -26.23 -10.91 -0.83
N LYS A 611 -27.55 -10.95 -0.59
CA LYS A 611 -28.26 -9.85 0.05
C LYS A 611 -28.22 -10.01 1.57
N LYS A 612 -27.52 -9.09 2.27
CA LYS A 612 -27.44 -8.96 3.75
C LYS A 612 -26.91 -10.22 4.47
N LYS A 613 -25.61 -10.48 4.44
CA LYS A 613 -25.01 -11.44 5.37
C LYS A 613 -24.82 -10.77 6.73
N LYS A 614 -25.38 -11.41 7.76
CA LYS A 614 -25.02 -11.15 9.17
C LYS A 614 -23.52 -11.46 9.34
N PRO A 615 -22.80 -10.74 10.22
CA PRO A 615 -21.41 -11.06 10.53
C PRO A 615 -21.31 -12.51 11.03
N VAL A 616 -20.18 -13.16 10.72
CA VAL A 616 -19.87 -14.50 11.24
C VAL A 616 -19.60 -14.33 12.73
N LEU A 617 -20.39 -14.98 13.57
CA LEU A 617 -20.20 -14.97 15.03
C LEU A 617 -19.31 -16.13 15.43
N ILE A 618 -18.22 -15.83 16.12
CA ILE A 618 -17.26 -16.81 16.63
C ILE A 618 -17.54 -17.01 18.11
N ASN A 619 -17.95 -18.20 18.47
CA ASN A 619 -18.26 -18.60 19.85
C ASN A 619 -17.49 -19.88 20.23
N GLU A 620 -17.63 -20.30 21.47
CA GLU A 620 -16.94 -21.47 22.03
C GLU A 620 -17.27 -22.79 21.31
N GLU A 621 -18.46 -22.90 20.70
CA GLU A 621 -18.91 -24.12 20.02
C GLU A 621 -18.30 -24.26 18.62
N ASN A 622 -18.07 -23.13 17.93
CA ASN A 622 -17.63 -23.13 16.53
C ASN A 622 -16.17 -22.71 16.33
N ILE A 623 -15.46 -22.30 17.38
CA ILE A 623 -14.07 -21.77 17.29
C ILE A 623 -13.12 -22.75 16.57
N ASN A 624 -13.29 -24.06 16.77
CA ASN A 624 -12.45 -25.07 16.14
C ASN A 624 -12.69 -25.25 14.63
N THR A 625 -13.71 -24.59 14.07
CA THR A 625 -13.96 -24.58 12.62
C THR A 625 -13.19 -23.49 11.89
N TYR A 626 -12.55 -22.59 12.61
CA TYR A 626 -11.77 -21.49 12.09
C TYR A 626 -10.27 -21.70 12.26
N VAL A 627 -9.49 -21.14 11.36
CA VAL A 627 -8.02 -21.13 11.43
C VAL A 627 -7.57 -19.79 11.97
N PHE A 628 -6.71 -19.79 12.99
CA PHE A 628 -6.11 -18.58 13.58
C PHE A 628 -4.65 -18.53 13.16
N PRO A 629 -4.28 -17.63 12.22
CA PRO A 629 -2.94 -17.60 11.68
C PRO A 629 -1.93 -16.95 12.63
N ASP A 630 -0.68 -17.40 12.56
CA ASP A 630 0.44 -16.92 13.40
C ASP A 630 0.85 -15.46 13.11
N CYS A 631 0.36 -14.87 12.03
CA CYS A 631 0.74 -13.50 11.63
C CYS A 631 0.16 -12.41 12.53
N CYS A 632 -0.92 -12.69 13.29
CA CYS A 632 -1.58 -11.67 14.12
C CYS A 632 -2.24 -12.17 15.40
N HIS A 633 -2.36 -13.48 15.62
CA HIS A 633 -2.93 -14.10 16.85
C HIS A 633 -4.15 -13.35 17.39
N PRO A 634 -5.30 -13.37 16.66
CA PRO A 634 -6.48 -12.63 17.10
C PRO A 634 -7.09 -13.25 18.38
N ILE A 635 -7.48 -12.39 19.29
CA ILE A 635 -8.10 -12.75 20.58
C ILE A 635 -9.47 -12.11 20.72
N PRO A 636 -10.39 -12.65 21.57
CA PRO A 636 -11.69 -12.06 21.80
C PRO A 636 -11.61 -10.59 22.21
N GLY A 637 -12.41 -9.75 21.52
CA GLY A 637 -12.38 -8.30 21.68
C GLY A 637 -11.48 -7.56 20.68
N ASP A 638 -10.66 -8.27 19.91
CA ASP A 638 -10.00 -7.66 18.73
C ASP A 638 -11.02 -7.44 17.61
N ASP A 639 -10.81 -6.40 16.83
CA ASP A 639 -11.55 -6.18 15.59
C ASP A 639 -11.02 -7.14 14.52
N ILE A 640 -11.89 -8.05 14.06
CA ILE A 640 -11.51 -9.19 13.22
C ILE A 640 -12.25 -9.22 11.89
N LEU A 641 -11.68 -9.96 10.96
CA LEU A 641 -12.31 -10.36 9.70
C LEU A 641 -12.02 -11.81 9.39
N GLY A 642 -12.91 -12.46 8.64
CA GLY A 642 -12.71 -13.79 8.10
C GLY A 642 -12.25 -13.73 6.65
N TYR A 643 -11.35 -14.63 6.27
CA TYR A 643 -10.93 -14.85 4.88
C TYR A 643 -11.19 -16.32 4.51
N ILE A 644 -11.84 -16.57 3.37
CA ILE A 644 -12.06 -17.92 2.86
C ILE A 644 -10.88 -18.29 1.98
N ASP A 645 -10.09 -19.28 2.41
CA ASP A 645 -8.95 -19.80 1.67
C ASP A 645 -9.35 -20.61 0.42
N ASN A 646 -8.38 -21.11 -0.35
CA ASN A 646 -8.64 -21.94 -1.53
C ASN A 646 -9.19 -23.32 -1.17
N SER A 647 -8.99 -23.76 0.06
CA SER A 647 -9.48 -25.04 0.60
C SER A 647 -10.85 -24.91 1.30
N ASN A 648 -11.48 -23.75 1.21
CA ASN A 648 -12.77 -23.42 1.84
C ASN A 648 -12.73 -23.35 3.38
N HIS A 649 -11.55 -23.19 4.00
CA HIS A 649 -11.44 -22.85 5.42
C HIS A 649 -11.58 -21.34 5.61
N ILE A 650 -12.05 -20.94 6.78
CA ILE A 650 -12.15 -19.54 7.16
C ILE A 650 -10.99 -19.21 8.10
N GLU A 651 -10.06 -18.38 7.64
CA GLU A 651 -8.97 -17.83 8.45
C GLU A 651 -9.44 -16.53 9.12
N ILE A 652 -9.22 -16.43 10.43
CA ILE A 652 -9.60 -15.25 11.21
C ILE A 652 -8.37 -14.39 11.46
N HIS A 653 -8.37 -13.18 10.94
CA HIS A 653 -7.31 -12.21 11.14
C HIS A 653 -7.79 -11.00 11.93
N LYS A 654 -6.87 -10.34 12.63
CA LYS A 654 -7.09 -8.95 13.09
C LYS A 654 -7.28 -8.06 11.87
N ARG A 655 -8.23 -7.14 11.90
CA ARG A 655 -8.50 -6.23 10.78
C ARG A 655 -7.31 -5.33 10.45
N ALA A 656 -6.50 -4.97 11.46
CA ALA A 656 -5.26 -4.21 11.31
C ALA A 656 -4.04 -5.05 10.84
N CYS A 657 -4.18 -6.36 10.70
CA CYS A 657 -3.08 -7.23 10.26
C CYS A 657 -2.62 -6.90 8.84
N PRO A 658 -1.29 -6.77 8.60
CA PRO A 658 -0.77 -6.52 7.25
C PRO A 658 -1.16 -7.59 6.23
N VAL A 659 -1.24 -8.86 6.65
CA VAL A 659 -1.72 -9.97 5.79
C VAL A 659 -3.19 -9.81 5.46
N ALA A 660 -4.04 -9.48 6.46
CA ALA A 660 -5.46 -9.21 6.23
C ALA A 660 -5.67 -8.04 5.26
N SER A 661 -4.86 -7.00 5.37
CA SER A 661 -4.87 -5.85 4.45
C SER A 661 -4.55 -6.26 3.01
N LYS A 662 -3.58 -7.16 2.82
CA LYS A 662 -3.26 -7.74 1.51
C LYS A 662 -4.44 -8.57 0.97
N LEU A 663 -4.98 -9.47 1.80
CA LEU A 663 -6.10 -10.33 1.43
C LEU A 663 -7.33 -9.50 1.03
N LYS A 664 -7.64 -8.42 1.74
CA LYS A 664 -8.70 -7.47 1.37
C LYS A 664 -8.49 -6.87 -0.02
N SER A 665 -7.28 -6.41 -0.33
CA SER A 665 -6.98 -5.75 -1.59
C SER A 665 -6.99 -6.72 -2.79
N SER A 666 -6.68 -7.99 -2.56
CA SER A 666 -6.53 -9.00 -3.62
C SER A 666 -7.74 -9.92 -3.77
N TYR A 667 -8.36 -10.29 -2.65
CA TYR A 667 -9.46 -11.27 -2.58
C TYR A 667 -10.68 -10.74 -1.82
N GLY A 668 -11.02 -9.46 -1.99
CA GLY A 668 -12.11 -8.81 -1.24
C GLY A 668 -13.48 -9.49 -1.33
N ASN A 669 -13.73 -10.29 -2.37
CA ASN A 669 -14.94 -11.13 -2.51
C ASN A 669 -14.95 -12.37 -1.61
N ARG A 670 -13.80 -12.75 -1.03
CA ARG A 670 -13.63 -13.86 -0.07
C ARG A 670 -13.51 -13.37 1.37
N ILE A 671 -13.63 -12.09 1.61
CA ILE A 671 -13.62 -11.50 2.95
C ILE A 671 -15.03 -11.55 3.53
N LEU A 672 -15.09 -11.96 4.79
CA LEU A 672 -16.30 -12.00 5.59
C LEU A 672 -16.14 -11.03 6.76
N ASP A 673 -17.22 -10.35 7.11
CA ASP A 673 -17.29 -9.66 8.40
C ASP A 673 -17.41 -10.70 9.52
N ALA A 674 -16.57 -10.58 10.56
CA ALA A 674 -16.52 -11.52 11.67
C ALA A 674 -16.55 -10.74 12.99
N LYS A 675 -17.24 -11.31 13.99
CA LYS A 675 -17.33 -10.74 15.33
C LYS A 675 -17.20 -11.86 16.38
N TRP A 676 -16.58 -11.50 17.50
CA TRP A 676 -16.52 -12.37 18.66
C TRP A 676 -17.86 -12.38 19.40
N ASP A 677 -18.30 -13.56 19.78
CA ASP A 677 -19.48 -13.82 20.65
C ASP A 677 -19.09 -14.87 21.68
N MET A 678 -18.12 -14.49 22.55
CA MET A 678 -17.49 -15.38 23.52
C MET A 678 -17.66 -14.87 24.95
N HIS A 679 -17.81 -15.79 25.89
CA HIS A 679 -18.09 -15.55 27.30
C HIS A 679 -16.94 -15.95 28.23
N ASN A 680 -15.69 -15.67 27.83
CA ASN A 680 -14.48 -15.84 28.67
C ASN A 680 -14.15 -17.27 29.13
N LEU A 681 -14.54 -18.29 28.36
CA LEU A 681 -14.28 -19.70 28.73
C LEU A 681 -12.97 -20.27 28.20
N LEU A 682 -12.36 -19.62 27.19
CA LEU A 682 -11.15 -20.11 26.54
C LEU A 682 -9.97 -19.17 26.73
N PHE A 683 -8.77 -19.75 26.74
CA PHE A 683 -7.51 -19.01 26.82
C PHE A 683 -6.89 -18.83 25.44
N PHE A 684 -6.35 -17.64 25.21
CA PHE A 684 -5.65 -17.24 23.99
C PHE A 684 -4.23 -16.78 24.33
N ASP A 685 -3.30 -17.13 23.48
CA ASP A 685 -1.91 -16.71 23.64
C ASP A 685 -1.70 -15.29 23.08
N THR A 686 -0.99 -14.44 23.81
CA THR A 686 -0.60 -13.10 23.38
C THR A 686 0.77 -12.73 23.90
N THR A 687 1.50 -11.86 23.18
CA THR A 687 2.84 -11.39 23.57
C THR A 687 2.80 -9.92 23.91
N ILE A 688 3.35 -9.57 25.08
CA ILE A 688 3.50 -8.20 25.55
C ILE A 688 4.99 -7.85 25.47
N GLN A 689 5.31 -6.76 24.79
CA GLN A 689 6.64 -6.18 24.77
C GLN A 689 6.76 -5.12 25.84
N ILE A 690 7.85 -5.17 26.57
CA ILE A 690 8.20 -4.21 27.63
C ILE A 690 9.55 -3.57 27.33
N LYS A 691 9.67 -2.28 27.64
CA LYS A 691 10.93 -1.54 27.53
C LYS A 691 11.01 -0.51 28.65
N GLY A 692 12.20 -0.36 29.24
CA GLY A 692 12.40 0.56 30.34
C GLY A 692 13.84 0.74 30.73
N ILE A 693 14.05 1.43 31.85
CA ILE A 693 15.37 1.64 32.45
C ILE A 693 15.68 0.44 33.34
N ASP A 694 16.83 -0.19 33.11
CA ASP A 694 17.26 -1.31 33.93
C ASP A 694 17.60 -0.85 35.36
N ARG A 695 17.07 -1.59 36.33
CA ARG A 695 17.36 -1.40 37.74
C ARG A 695 17.33 -2.72 38.50
N GLN A 696 18.03 -2.74 39.63
CA GLN A 696 18.00 -3.90 40.53
C GLN A 696 16.56 -4.13 41.02
N GLY A 697 16.07 -5.37 40.96
CA GLY A 697 14.74 -5.77 41.39
C GLY A 697 13.65 -5.72 40.30
N MET A 698 13.91 -5.20 39.10
CA MET A 698 12.96 -5.07 38.04
C MET A 698 12.25 -6.40 37.69
N LEU A 699 13.00 -7.50 37.62
CA LEU A 699 12.44 -8.84 37.36
C LEU A 699 11.53 -9.32 38.50
N CYS A 700 11.84 -8.98 39.73
CA CYS A 700 11.01 -9.32 40.90
C CYS A 700 9.68 -8.57 40.83
N ASP A 701 9.72 -7.27 40.55
CA ASP A 701 8.51 -6.44 40.43
C ASP A 701 7.63 -6.90 39.28
N LEU A 702 8.21 -7.27 38.14
CA LEU A 702 7.49 -7.86 37.01
C LEU A 702 6.82 -9.18 37.38
N ALA A 703 7.56 -10.08 38.10
CA ALA A 703 7.03 -11.35 38.52
C ALA A 703 5.92 -11.20 39.58
N GLU A 704 6.07 -10.26 40.51
CA GLU A 704 5.03 -9.93 41.50
C GLU A 704 3.73 -9.45 40.82
N VAL A 705 3.81 -8.48 39.92
CA VAL A 705 2.64 -7.95 39.23
C VAL A 705 1.98 -9.04 38.38
N LEU A 706 2.74 -9.79 37.61
CA LEU A 706 2.18 -10.77 36.67
C LEU A 706 1.64 -12.00 37.40
N SER A 707 2.35 -12.53 38.40
CA SER A 707 2.00 -13.80 39.05
C SER A 707 1.16 -13.60 40.31
N GLU A 708 1.48 -12.62 41.18
CA GLU A 708 0.77 -12.46 42.46
C GLU A 708 -0.43 -11.52 42.33
N GLN A 709 -0.29 -10.38 41.65
CA GLN A 709 -1.39 -9.41 41.56
C GLN A 709 -2.40 -9.77 40.48
N LEU A 710 -1.92 -10.24 39.31
CA LEU A 710 -2.78 -10.56 38.15
C LEU A 710 -3.08 -12.05 38.01
N GLY A 711 -2.34 -12.93 38.67
CA GLY A 711 -2.53 -14.38 38.61
C GLY A 711 -2.43 -14.98 37.22
N LEU A 712 -1.61 -14.40 36.34
CA LEU A 712 -1.53 -14.78 34.93
C LEU A 712 -0.73 -16.06 34.71
N TYR A 713 -1.15 -16.83 33.73
CA TYR A 713 -0.34 -17.94 33.23
C TYR A 713 0.71 -17.46 32.23
N ILE A 714 1.94 -17.39 32.68
CA ILE A 714 3.11 -16.98 31.88
C ILE A 714 3.68 -18.21 31.17
N ARG A 715 3.81 -18.17 29.85
CA ARG A 715 4.43 -19.23 29.05
C ARG A 715 5.92 -19.04 28.85
N ASN A 716 6.31 -17.83 28.58
CA ASN A 716 7.71 -17.47 28.31
C ASN A 716 7.99 -16.04 28.72
N VAL A 717 9.18 -15.79 29.21
CA VAL A 717 9.70 -14.43 29.48
C VAL A 717 11.10 -14.37 28.92
N SER A 718 11.32 -13.41 28.01
CA SER A 718 12.64 -13.13 27.45
C SER A 718 12.97 -11.67 27.72
N ILE A 719 14.01 -11.42 28.50
CA ILE A 719 14.46 -10.08 28.86
C ILE A 719 15.94 -9.98 28.53
N GLY A 720 16.32 -8.93 27.83
CA GLY A 720 17.71 -8.56 27.55
C GLY A 720 17.99 -7.14 28.02
N THR A 721 19.21 -6.91 28.54
CA THR A 721 19.65 -5.59 28.95
C THR A 721 20.79 -5.12 28.06
N ASN A 722 20.72 -3.88 27.59
CA ASN A 722 21.78 -3.25 26.82
C ASN A 722 21.94 -1.79 27.27
N GLU A 723 23.13 -1.41 27.70
CA GLU A 723 23.51 -0.04 28.09
C GLU A 723 22.55 0.65 29.10
N GLY A 724 22.01 -0.11 30.04
CA GLY A 724 21.09 0.41 31.06
C GLY A 724 19.63 0.51 30.63
N ILE A 725 19.30 0.05 29.41
CA ILE A 725 17.93 -0.12 28.94
C ILE A 725 17.65 -1.61 28.88
N PHE A 726 16.50 -2.03 29.41
CA PHE A 726 16.04 -3.39 29.22
C PHE A 726 14.90 -3.45 28.22
N GLU A 727 14.90 -4.50 27.42
CA GLU A 727 13.81 -4.86 26.51
C GLU A 727 13.41 -6.30 26.77
N GLY A 728 12.11 -6.57 26.82
CA GLY A 728 11.62 -7.90 27.08
C GLY A 728 10.35 -8.22 26.33
N LYS A 729 10.08 -9.53 26.20
CA LYS A 729 8.83 -10.09 25.68
C LYS A 729 8.29 -11.07 26.69
N ILE A 730 7.00 -10.98 26.94
CA ILE A 730 6.27 -11.82 27.90
C ILE A 730 5.10 -12.45 27.15
N ASP A 731 5.12 -13.78 27.02
CA ASP A 731 4.04 -14.54 26.43
C ASP A 731 3.08 -14.97 27.54
N VAL A 732 1.86 -14.48 27.49
CA VAL A 732 0.83 -14.71 28.50
C VAL A 732 -0.44 -15.31 27.87
N ARG A 733 -1.24 -15.99 28.69
CA ARG A 733 -2.57 -16.47 28.34
C ARG A 733 -3.63 -15.56 28.91
N VAL A 734 -4.55 -15.13 28.04
CA VAL A 734 -5.63 -14.20 28.38
C VAL A 734 -6.95 -14.72 27.79
N HIS A 735 -8.07 -14.26 28.33
CA HIS A 735 -9.39 -14.57 27.76
C HIS A 735 -9.84 -13.57 26.70
N ASN A 736 -9.42 -12.32 26.82
CA ASN A 736 -9.87 -11.25 25.94
C ASN A 736 -8.94 -10.02 25.97
N ARG A 737 -9.22 -9.08 25.08
CA ARG A 737 -8.47 -7.82 24.94
C ARG A 737 -8.52 -6.92 26.18
N ASN A 738 -9.62 -6.96 26.97
CA ASN A 738 -9.74 -6.14 28.17
C ASN A 738 -8.72 -6.56 29.23
N GLU A 739 -8.47 -7.87 29.37
CA GLU A 739 -7.42 -8.39 30.25
C GLU A 739 -6.04 -7.90 29.82
N VAL A 740 -5.76 -7.90 28.50
CA VAL A 740 -4.50 -7.33 27.99
C VAL A 740 -4.37 -5.86 28.35
N GLY A 741 -5.46 -5.08 28.23
CA GLY A 741 -5.49 -3.67 28.67
C GLY A 741 -5.19 -3.49 30.15
N THR A 742 -5.73 -4.37 30.99
CA THR A 742 -5.47 -4.39 32.44
C THR A 742 -4.00 -4.72 32.74
N ILE A 743 -3.44 -5.73 32.07
CA ILE A 743 -2.03 -6.12 32.20
C ILE A 743 -1.10 -4.96 31.81
N ILE A 744 -1.36 -4.33 30.67
CA ILE A 744 -0.57 -3.18 30.20
C ILE A 744 -0.63 -2.02 31.21
N THR A 745 -1.80 -1.76 31.78
CA THR A 745 -1.99 -0.68 32.75
C THR A 745 -1.24 -0.96 34.05
N GLN A 746 -1.30 -2.18 34.56
CA GLN A 746 -0.60 -2.59 35.79
C GLN A 746 0.92 -2.59 35.58
N LEU A 747 1.39 -3.12 34.46
CA LEU A 747 2.82 -3.10 34.14
C LEU A 747 3.36 -1.67 33.98
N LYS A 748 2.61 -0.74 33.40
CA LYS A 748 2.99 0.68 33.31
C LYS A 748 3.13 1.36 34.67
N GLY A 749 2.53 0.80 35.70
CA GLY A 749 2.68 1.26 37.10
C GLY A 749 4.03 0.89 37.75
N ILE A 750 4.81 -0.02 37.16
CA ILE A 750 6.11 -0.42 37.67
C ILE A 750 7.11 0.70 37.38
N ASP A 751 7.80 1.16 38.46
CA ASP A 751 8.83 2.19 38.35
C ASP A 751 9.98 1.73 37.45
N GLY A 752 10.35 2.56 36.46
CA GLY A 752 11.39 2.26 35.47
C GLY A 752 10.84 1.69 34.15
N LEU A 753 9.59 1.19 34.05
CA LEU A 753 8.95 0.80 32.79
C LEU A 753 8.46 2.05 32.04
N GLN A 754 8.93 2.21 30.79
CA GLN A 754 8.58 3.37 29.96
C GLN A 754 7.61 3.00 28.84
N GLU A 755 7.73 1.81 28.30
CA GLU A 755 6.92 1.35 27.17
C GLU A 755 6.42 -0.07 27.42
N VAL A 756 5.12 -0.27 27.35
CA VAL A 756 4.45 -1.58 27.45
C VAL A 756 3.43 -1.66 26.35
N THR A 757 3.62 -2.59 25.41
CA THR A 757 2.77 -2.73 24.23
C THR A 757 2.47 -4.20 23.93
N GLN A 758 1.30 -4.47 23.35
CA GLN A 758 0.99 -5.79 22.81
C GLN A 758 1.64 -5.93 21.43
N ILE A 759 2.37 -7.02 21.18
CA ILE A 759 2.89 -7.34 19.84
C ILE A 759 1.71 -7.85 19.00
N MET A 760 1.60 -7.33 17.78
CA MET A 760 0.60 -7.79 16.82
C MET A 760 0.93 -9.18 16.32
#